data_bdf08f96b957528a1c722ee89b3547e8
#
_entry.id   bdf08f96b957528a1c722ee89b3547e8
#
_cell.length_a   1.000
_cell.length_b   1.000
_cell.length_c   1.000
_cell.angle_alpha   90.00
_cell.angle_beta   90.00
_cell.angle_gamma   90.00
#
_symmetry.space_group_name_H-M   'P 1'
#
loop_
_entity.id
_entity.type
_entity.pdbx_description
1 polymer ?
#
loop_
_entity_poly.entity_id
_entity_poly.type
_entity_poly.pdbx_seq_one_letter_code
_entity_poly.pdbx_strand_id
1 'polypeptide(L)'
;MRYWCYIRIFNMDKKYLNLLAKKFPTIDSAVSEIVNLSAIRSLPKGTEYFFSDIHGEYEAFLHMLKSASGMIKNKIDITLGKTVSSAEREELAFLIYYPDKKLKELYHQGKLTDEWYRITIYRLILVCEAVSAKYTRSRVRKRTPKDMVYILDELLNVTDDVVKEYYYDEIIKTILDTEIADHFIKSICELIQSLAIDNLHIIGDIYDRGARADIIMDELMKIHDVDIQWGNHDISWMGAASGNWALIANVIRISMRYNNFDVLEDGYGLNLRALAVFAGETYKDDDCALFAPQTLDDNIYDPVDTGLVAKMHKAITIIQLKLEGQLIERHPEWGMAEHSVFGKADFTDNTVEIGGKKYKLLDTNFPTVYPERPLELTDEENELMTVLAYSFMHSDRLNKHIRFLYSKGSMYKTINGNLLFHGCIPLDKDGELQSVNIEGRQYSGKEMLDKLDEIANKAYFMQEGEEKDYAADYLWYLWCGPCSPLYGKDKMAFFERYFIDDKELWKENYNDYYHFSEQADVCGQILAMFGLDPLHGHIINGHVPVKIKNGESPVRADGRLFVIDGGISKAYQKATGIAGYTLIYDSHSLNLAEHKPFVAGESEHTPTIHLVEKLDRRANISDTDKGKELLEQISDLRELLAAYRSGEIKESGR
;
A
#
# COMPACT_ATOMS: atom_id res chain seq x y z
N MET A 1 -14.17 20.34 -48.05
CA MET A 1 -15.19 19.96 -47.05
C MET A 1 -14.70 20.38 -45.68
N ARG A 2 -15.36 21.40 -45.09
CA ARG A 2 -14.97 21.98 -43.80
C ARG A 2 -15.57 21.15 -42.67
N TYR A 3 -14.75 20.48 -41.88
CA TYR A 3 -15.17 19.89 -40.59
C TYR A 3 -15.23 21.01 -39.55
N TRP A 4 -16.43 21.41 -39.19
CA TRP A 4 -16.72 22.22 -38.02
C TRP A 4 -16.73 21.27 -36.80
N CYS A 5 -15.62 21.21 -36.05
CA CYS A 5 -15.68 20.74 -34.68
C CYS A 5 -16.38 21.78 -33.83
N TYR A 6 -17.51 21.42 -33.24
CA TYR A 6 -18.17 22.17 -32.18
C TYR A 6 -17.24 22.22 -30.97
N ILE A 7 -16.44 23.28 -30.87
CA ILE A 7 -15.75 23.62 -29.62
C ILE A 7 -16.81 24.27 -28.74
N ARG A 8 -17.24 23.61 -27.68
CA ARG A 8 -17.91 24.25 -26.54
C ARG A 8 -16.90 25.25 -25.96
N ILE A 9 -17.08 26.54 -26.27
CA ILE A 9 -16.33 27.62 -25.62
C ILE A 9 -16.89 27.70 -24.19
N PHE A 10 -16.23 27.02 -23.24
CA PHE A 10 -16.34 27.38 -21.84
C PHE A 10 -15.60 28.71 -21.70
N ASN A 11 -16.33 29.78 -21.44
CA ASN A 11 -15.75 31.09 -21.11
C ASN A 11 -15.13 30.93 -19.70
N MET A 12 -13.82 30.69 -19.62
CA MET A 12 -13.12 30.58 -18.34
C MET A 12 -13.23 31.93 -17.59
N ASP A 13 -13.40 31.83 -16.26
CA ASP A 13 -13.40 33.01 -15.39
C ASP A 13 -12.07 33.77 -15.55
N LYS A 14 -12.17 35.09 -15.82
CA LYS A 14 -11.03 36.01 -15.95
C LYS A 14 -10.07 35.92 -14.74
N LYS A 15 -10.56 35.59 -13.55
CA LYS A 15 -9.73 35.35 -12.35
C LYS A 15 -8.82 34.14 -12.52
N TYR A 16 -9.33 33.07 -13.09
CA TYR A 16 -8.55 31.85 -13.36
C TYR A 16 -7.51 32.11 -14.46
N LEU A 17 -7.89 32.77 -15.55
CA LEU A 17 -6.93 33.17 -16.60
C LEU A 17 -5.80 34.04 -16.06
N ASN A 18 -6.09 34.99 -15.15
CA ASN A 18 -5.07 35.80 -14.49
C ASN A 18 -4.15 34.99 -13.57
N LEU A 19 -4.65 33.92 -12.93
CA LEU A 19 -3.82 33.01 -12.16
C LEU A 19 -2.90 32.18 -13.06
N LEU A 20 -3.45 31.69 -14.17
CA LEU A 20 -2.70 30.93 -15.17
C LEU A 20 -1.61 31.79 -15.84
N ALA A 21 -1.91 33.07 -16.11
CA ALA A 21 -0.97 34.05 -16.66
C ALA A 21 0.25 34.29 -15.72
N LYS A 22 0.10 34.15 -14.41
CA LYS A 22 1.26 34.23 -13.48
C LYS A 22 2.26 33.10 -13.70
N LYS A 23 1.78 31.93 -14.07
CA LYS A 23 2.62 30.77 -14.34
C LYS A 23 3.18 30.78 -15.77
N PHE A 24 2.41 31.29 -16.72
CA PHE A 24 2.77 31.40 -18.13
C PHE A 24 2.64 32.84 -18.61
N PRO A 25 3.60 33.72 -18.27
CA PRO A 25 3.45 35.18 -18.36
C PRO A 25 3.47 35.75 -19.79
N THR A 26 3.86 34.93 -20.78
CA THR A 26 3.97 35.34 -22.18
C THR A 26 3.30 34.36 -23.13
N ILE A 27 2.95 34.83 -24.33
CA ILE A 27 2.49 33.99 -25.45
C ILE A 27 3.47 32.84 -25.71
N ASP A 28 4.77 33.12 -25.75
CA ASP A 28 5.80 32.12 -26.01
C ASP A 28 5.86 31.04 -24.93
N SER A 29 5.70 31.42 -23.65
CA SER A 29 5.67 30.46 -22.54
C SER A 29 4.44 29.55 -22.60
N ALA A 30 3.26 30.09 -22.93
CA ALA A 30 2.04 29.32 -23.08
C ALA A 30 2.12 28.38 -24.31
N VAL A 31 2.61 28.87 -25.44
CA VAL A 31 2.80 28.05 -26.66
C VAL A 31 3.81 26.92 -26.43
N SER A 32 4.95 27.22 -25.78
CA SER A 32 5.97 26.22 -25.45
C SER A 32 5.38 25.09 -24.60
N GLU A 33 4.57 25.43 -23.59
CA GLU A 33 3.94 24.43 -22.74
C GLU A 33 2.86 23.63 -23.49
N ILE A 34 2.06 24.24 -24.34
CA ILE A 34 1.10 23.52 -25.20
C ILE A 34 1.82 22.49 -26.06
N VAL A 35 2.96 22.86 -26.67
CA VAL A 35 3.77 21.93 -27.48
C VAL A 35 4.32 20.79 -26.62
N ASN A 36 4.87 21.11 -25.44
CA ASN A 36 5.40 20.14 -24.50
C ASN A 36 4.32 19.13 -24.08
N LEU A 37 3.16 19.58 -23.57
CA LEU A 37 2.07 18.72 -23.12
C LEU A 37 1.49 17.88 -24.26
N SER A 38 1.38 18.47 -25.47
CA SER A 38 0.92 17.73 -26.66
C SER A 38 1.87 16.62 -27.07
N ALA A 39 3.18 16.88 -26.99
CA ALA A 39 4.21 15.88 -27.28
C ALA A 39 4.21 14.76 -26.22
N ILE A 40 4.10 15.11 -24.92
CA ILE A 40 4.02 14.13 -23.84
C ILE A 40 2.84 13.17 -24.04
N ARG A 41 1.68 13.64 -24.47
CA ARG A 41 0.51 12.79 -24.72
C ARG A 41 0.73 11.72 -25.79
N SER A 42 1.68 11.87 -26.70
CA SER A 42 2.01 10.88 -27.72
C SER A 42 3.00 9.80 -27.25
N LEU A 43 3.60 9.96 -26.07
CA LEU A 43 4.51 8.96 -25.51
C LEU A 43 3.72 7.71 -25.04
N PRO A 44 4.40 6.55 -24.96
CA PRO A 44 3.80 5.35 -24.40
C PRO A 44 3.28 5.57 -22.97
N LYS A 45 2.20 4.89 -22.62
CA LYS A 45 1.71 4.78 -21.24
C LYS A 45 2.83 4.29 -20.33
N GLY A 46 2.95 4.89 -19.15
CA GLY A 46 3.83 4.42 -18.09
C GLY A 46 3.44 3.05 -17.57
N THR A 47 4.35 2.40 -16.86
CA THR A 47 4.09 1.09 -16.24
C THR A 47 3.54 1.28 -14.82
N GLU A 48 2.38 0.70 -14.55
CA GLU A 48 1.71 0.69 -13.26
C GLU A 48 1.94 -0.65 -12.57
N TYR A 49 2.23 -0.60 -11.27
CA TYR A 49 2.42 -1.77 -10.42
C TYR A 49 1.41 -1.76 -9.29
N PHE A 50 0.79 -2.91 -9.06
CA PHE A 50 -0.22 -3.09 -8.03
C PHE A 50 0.26 -4.15 -7.05
N PHE A 51 0.30 -3.80 -5.77
CA PHE A 51 0.62 -4.69 -4.65
C PHE A 51 -0.51 -4.65 -3.63
N SER A 52 -0.68 -5.72 -2.89
CA SER A 52 -1.68 -5.85 -1.83
C SER A 52 -1.12 -6.64 -0.67
N ASP A 53 -1.67 -6.43 0.54
CA ASP A 53 -1.46 -7.26 1.71
C ASP A 53 0.03 -7.50 2.05
N ILE A 54 0.79 -6.40 2.11
CA ILE A 54 2.25 -6.41 2.35
C ILE A 54 2.57 -6.84 3.78
N HIS A 55 1.72 -6.44 4.74
CA HIS A 55 1.78 -6.87 6.13
C HIS A 55 3.18 -6.81 6.77
N GLY A 56 3.88 -5.69 6.65
CA GLY A 56 5.17 -5.49 7.30
C GLY A 56 6.33 -6.38 6.80
N GLU A 57 6.13 -7.17 5.74
CA GLU A 57 7.16 -8.03 5.14
C GLU A 57 8.14 -7.22 4.28
N TYR A 58 8.93 -6.38 4.95
CA TYR A 58 9.74 -5.35 4.31
C TYR A 58 10.81 -5.91 3.36
N GLU A 59 11.48 -7.01 3.68
CA GLU A 59 12.55 -7.56 2.84
C GLU A 59 12.02 -8.06 1.50
N ALA A 60 10.91 -8.82 1.53
CA ALA A 60 10.26 -9.31 0.33
C ALA A 60 9.72 -8.15 -0.52
N PHE A 61 9.02 -7.20 0.10
CA PHE A 61 8.47 -6.04 -0.60
C PHE A 61 9.55 -5.16 -1.20
N LEU A 62 10.63 -4.85 -0.47
CA LEU A 62 11.75 -4.07 -1.01
C LEU A 62 12.46 -4.78 -2.15
N HIS A 63 12.57 -6.11 -2.12
CA HIS A 63 13.11 -6.86 -3.25
C HIS A 63 12.22 -6.74 -4.48
N MET A 64 10.91 -6.93 -4.33
CA MET A 64 9.96 -6.78 -5.43
C MET A 64 9.99 -5.35 -6.02
N LEU A 65 10.10 -4.34 -5.17
CA LEU A 65 10.19 -2.95 -5.57
C LEU A 65 11.49 -2.66 -6.34
N LYS A 66 12.66 -3.05 -5.80
CA LYS A 66 13.98 -2.82 -6.38
C LYS A 66 14.20 -3.59 -7.69
N SER A 67 13.59 -4.77 -7.81
CA SER A 67 13.64 -5.59 -9.04
C SER A 67 12.55 -5.18 -10.05
N ALA A 68 11.63 -4.28 -9.65
CA ALA A 68 10.39 -4.00 -10.37
C ALA A 68 9.66 -5.32 -10.71
N SER A 69 9.50 -6.19 -9.69
CA SER A 69 8.91 -7.53 -9.80
C SER A 69 9.46 -8.32 -10.99
N GLY A 70 10.81 -8.31 -11.16
CA GLY A 70 11.51 -9.03 -12.21
C GLY A 70 11.61 -8.31 -13.56
N MET A 71 10.92 -7.18 -13.76
CA MET A 71 10.91 -6.48 -15.06
C MET A 71 12.28 -5.87 -15.41
N ILE A 72 13.09 -5.47 -14.43
CA ILE A 72 14.46 -5.00 -14.69
C ILE A 72 15.30 -6.15 -15.27
N LYS A 73 15.20 -7.37 -14.73
CA LYS A 73 15.90 -8.54 -15.28
C LYS A 73 15.45 -8.85 -16.71
N ASN A 74 14.16 -8.76 -16.97
CA ASN A 74 13.62 -8.92 -18.34
C ASN A 74 14.21 -7.87 -19.30
N LYS A 75 14.34 -6.60 -18.87
CA LYS A 75 14.99 -5.55 -19.67
C LYS A 75 16.46 -5.86 -19.93
N ILE A 76 17.20 -6.33 -18.94
CA ILE A 76 18.60 -6.78 -19.10
C ILE A 76 18.69 -7.90 -20.13
N ASP A 77 17.80 -8.91 -20.05
CA ASP A 77 17.78 -10.05 -20.97
C ASP A 77 17.48 -9.63 -22.41
N ILE A 78 16.56 -8.70 -22.61
CA ILE A 78 16.24 -8.16 -23.93
C ILE A 78 17.41 -7.34 -24.49
N THR A 79 18.04 -6.50 -23.65
CA THR A 79 19.08 -5.56 -24.08
C THR A 79 20.41 -6.26 -24.30
N LEU A 80 20.82 -7.16 -23.43
CA LEU A 80 22.17 -7.77 -23.41
C LEU A 80 22.17 -9.28 -23.75
N GLY A 81 21.01 -9.89 -23.97
CA GLY A 81 20.88 -11.35 -24.12
C GLY A 81 21.65 -11.97 -25.27
N LYS A 82 22.02 -11.18 -26.29
CA LYS A 82 22.83 -11.65 -27.44
C LYS A 82 24.34 -11.58 -27.20
N THR A 83 24.80 -10.78 -26.25
CA THR A 83 26.22 -10.43 -26.06
C THR A 83 26.78 -10.82 -24.70
N VAL A 84 25.93 -11.05 -23.72
CA VAL A 84 26.28 -11.30 -22.31
C VAL A 84 25.69 -12.62 -21.86
N SER A 85 26.45 -13.45 -21.14
CA SER A 85 25.99 -14.75 -20.60
C SER A 85 24.87 -14.59 -19.57
N SER A 86 24.07 -15.65 -19.36
CA SER A 86 22.98 -15.63 -18.36
C SER A 86 23.50 -15.30 -16.96
N ALA A 87 24.59 -15.92 -16.55
CA ALA A 87 25.21 -15.71 -15.23
C ALA A 87 25.66 -14.25 -15.03
N GLU A 88 26.27 -13.62 -16.03
CA GLU A 88 26.66 -12.20 -15.94
C GLU A 88 25.46 -11.27 -15.94
N ARG A 89 24.35 -11.62 -16.65
CA ARG A 89 23.10 -10.85 -16.61
C ARG A 89 22.42 -10.94 -15.27
N GLU A 90 22.47 -12.09 -14.60
CA GLU A 90 21.99 -12.29 -13.23
C GLU A 90 22.82 -11.48 -12.23
N GLU A 91 24.15 -11.51 -12.38
CA GLU A 91 25.05 -10.71 -11.55
C GLU A 91 24.80 -9.19 -11.73
N LEU A 92 24.58 -8.74 -12.97
CA LEU A 92 24.22 -7.35 -13.25
C LEU A 92 22.86 -6.96 -12.66
N ALA A 93 21.87 -7.85 -12.72
CA ALA A 93 20.57 -7.63 -12.09
C ALA A 93 20.71 -7.50 -10.57
N PHE A 94 21.47 -8.38 -9.93
CA PHE A 94 21.74 -8.30 -8.51
C PHE A 94 22.49 -7.03 -8.11
N LEU A 95 23.44 -6.57 -8.93
CA LEU A 95 24.13 -5.28 -8.75
C LEU A 95 23.12 -4.13 -8.80
N ILE A 96 22.20 -4.13 -9.78
CA ILE A 96 21.18 -3.07 -9.87
C ILE A 96 20.27 -3.08 -8.65
N TYR A 97 19.86 -4.24 -8.14
CA TYR A 97 18.96 -4.32 -6.97
C TYR A 97 19.65 -3.92 -5.67
N TYR A 98 20.91 -4.33 -5.48
CA TYR A 98 21.66 -4.18 -4.23
C TYR A 98 23.10 -3.70 -4.47
N PRO A 99 23.29 -2.46 -5.00
CA PRO A 99 24.62 -1.99 -5.41
C PRO A 99 25.62 -1.98 -4.26
N ASP A 100 25.23 -1.51 -3.08
CA ASP A 100 26.12 -1.47 -1.90
C ASP A 100 26.61 -2.87 -1.49
N LYS A 101 25.68 -3.82 -1.42
CA LYS A 101 26.00 -5.20 -1.04
C LYS A 101 26.93 -5.86 -2.06
N LYS A 102 26.61 -5.69 -3.36
CA LYS A 102 27.38 -6.33 -4.43
C LYS A 102 28.77 -5.72 -4.60
N LEU A 103 28.89 -4.40 -4.54
CA LEU A 103 30.21 -3.74 -4.60
C LEU A 103 31.11 -4.15 -3.43
N LYS A 104 30.54 -4.22 -2.20
CA LYS A 104 31.28 -4.69 -1.03
C LYS A 104 31.75 -6.15 -1.19
N GLU A 105 30.89 -7.04 -1.70
CA GLU A 105 31.25 -8.44 -1.99
C GLU A 105 32.40 -8.51 -3.00
N LEU A 106 32.29 -7.81 -4.13
CA LEU A 106 33.32 -7.79 -5.19
C LEU A 106 34.64 -7.17 -4.70
N TYR A 107 34.58 -6.15 -3.85
CA TYR A 107 35.76 -5.58 -3.21
C TYR A 107 36.53 -6.63 -2.36
N HIS A 108 35.82 -7.39 -1.52
CA HIS A 108 36.42 -8.45 -0.74
C HIS A 108 36.99 -9.60 -1.58
N GLN A 109 36.43 -9.81 -2.78
CA GLN A 109 36.92 -10.81 -3.74
C GLN A 109 38.09 -10.31 -4.62
N GLY A 110 38.48 -9.03 -4.50
CA GLY A 110 39.52 -8.41 -5.35
C GLY A 110 39.14 -8.33 -6.81
N LYS A 111 37.84 -8.26 -7.14
CA LYS A 111 37.34 -8.24 -8.53
C LYS A 111 37.07 -6.85 -9.08
N LEU A 112 37.16 -5.80 -8.29
CA LEU A 112 36.96 -4.42 -8.72
C LEU A 112 38.21 -3.90 -9.44
N THR A 113 38.33 -4.21 -10.73
CA THR A 113 39.41 -3.72 -11.63
C THR A 113 38.86 -2.60 -12.53
N ASP A 114 39.76 -1.78 -13.11
CA ASP A 114 39.36 -0.73 -14.06
C ASP A 114 38.58 -1.32 -15.26
N GLU A 115 38.98 -2.51 -15.72
CA GLU A 115 38.28 -3.21 -16.79
C GLU A 115 36.87 -3.62 -16.36
N TRP A 116 36.69 -4.15 -15.14
CA TRP A 116 35.40 -4.50 -14.61
C TRP A 116 34.49 -3.27 -14.52
N TYR A 117 35.00 -2.14 -14.01
CA TYR A 117 34.25 -0.89 -13.93
C TYR A 117 33.81 -0.41 -15.31
N ARG A 118 34.71 -0.36 -16.31
CA ARG A 118 34.38 0.08 -17.67
C ARG A 118 33.27 -0.77 -18.29
N ILE A 119 33.38 -2.08 -18.23
CA ILE A 119 32.40 -3.02 -18.79
C ILE A 119 31.07 -2.87 -18.06
N THR A 120 31.08 -2.76 -16.72
CA THR A 120 29.90 -2.65 -15.92
C THR A 120 29.16 -1.32 -16.14
N ILE A 121 29.87 -0.21 -16.17
CA ILE A 121 29.31 1.12 -16.47
C ILE A 121 28.65 1.12 -17.86
N TYR A 122 29.33 0.60 -18.86
CA TYR A 122 28.79 0.50 -20.23
C TYR A 122 27.48 -0.32 -20.25
N ARG A 123 27.45 -1.48 -19.61
CA ARG A 123 26.25 -2.33 -19.52
C ARG A 123 25.11 -1.62 -18.79
N LEU A 124 25.40 -0.92 -17.70
CA LEU A 124 24.39 -0.15 -16.94
C LEU A 124 23.82 1.00 -17.77
N ILE A 125 24.63 1.69 -18.56
CA ILE A 125 24.16 2.74 -19.49
C ILE A 125 23.18 2.15 -20.48
N LEU A 126 23.51 1.04 -21.17
CA LEU A 126 22.59 0.39 -22.11
C LEU A 126 21.25 -0.01 -21.48
N VAL A 127 21.29 -0.56 -20.26
CA VAL A 127 20.07 -0.92 -19.54
C VAL A 127 19.27 0.33 -19.16
N CYS A 128 19.93 1.39 -18.70
CA CYS A 128 19.30 2.66 -18.35
C CYS A 128 18.64 3.33 -19.57
N GLU A 129 19.29 3.32 -20.73
CA GLU A 129 18.73 3.77 -22.01
C GLU A 129 17.47 2.99 -22.36
N ALA A 130 17.52 1.65 -22.26
CA ALA A 130 16.36 0.79 -22.56
C ALA A 130 15.18 1.03 -21.63
N VAL A 131 15.42 1.35 -20.34
CA VAL A 131 14.38 1.67 -19.37
C VAL A 131 13.85 3.09 -19.59
N SER A 132 14.71 4.04 -19.93
CA SER A 132 14.38 5.45 -20.11
C SER A 132 13.71 5.78 -21.44
N ALA A 133 13.76 4.89 -22.43
CA ALA A 133 13.30 5.13 -23.81
C ALA A 133 11.83 5.57 -23.95
N LYS A 134 11.00 5.31 -22.95
CA LYS A 134 9.59 5.73 -22.90
C LYS A 134 9.36 7.12 -22.30
N TYR A 135 10.41 7.81 -21.86
CA TYR A 135 10.32 9.09 -21.14
C TYR A 135 10.89 10.27 -21.93
N THR A 136 10.47 11.47 -21.56
CA THR A 136 11.15 12.69 -21.99
C THR A 136 12.50 12.83 -21.26
N ARG A 137 13.48 13.45 -21.92
CA ARG A 137 14.78 13.79 -21.30
C ARG A 137 14.57 14.57 -19.98
N SER A 138 13.65 15.52 -19.96
CA SER A 138 13.33 16.30 -18.76
C SER A 138 12.86 15.42 -17.60
N ARG A 139 12.07 14.36 -17.86
CA ARG A 139 11.61 13.43 -16.81
C ARG A 139 12.76 12.58 -16.29
N VAL A 140 13.60 12.05 -17.16
CA VAL A 140 14.79 11.29 -16.77
C VAL A 140 15.71 12.16 -15.90
N ARG A 141 16.00 13.39 -16.35
CA ARG A 141 16.86 14.33 -15.64
C ARG A 141 16.31 14.69 -14.24
N LYS A 142 15.00 14.82 -14.08
CA LYS A 142 14.38 15.08 -12.75
C LYS A 142 14.50 13.90 -11.79
N ARG A 143 14.60 12.67 -12.29
CA ARG A 143 14.76 11.46 -11.49
C ARG A 143 16.22 11.09 -11.24
N THR A 144 17.15 11.69 -11.98
CA THR A 144 18.59 11.48 -11.80
C THR A 144 19.06 12.11 -10.49
N PRO A 145 19.92 11.42 -9.69
CA PRO A 145 20.57 12.01 -8.52
C PRO A 145 21.27 13.33 -8.87
N LYS A 146 21.05 14.35 -8.04
CA LYS A 146 21.40 15.75 -8.37
C LYS A 146 22.89 15.96 -8.68
N ASP A 147 23.76 15.25 -8.01
CA ASP A 147 25.21 15.32 -8.13
C ASP A 147 25.73 14.61 -9.41
N MET A 148 24.96 13.68 -9.99
CA MET A 148 25.32 12.92 -11.18
C MET A 148 24.54 13.35 -12.44
N VAL A 149 23.69 14.38 -12.35
CA VAL A 149 22.80 14.80 -13.47
C VAL A 149 23.59 15.08 -14.75
N TYR A 150 24.70 15.82 -14.66
CA TYR A 150 25.49 16.18 -15.85
C TYR A 150 26.08 14.94 -16.51
N ILE A 151 26.76 14.10 -15.74
CA ILE A 151 27.47 12.93 -16.26
C ILE A 151 26.49 11.92 -16.87
N LEU A 152 25.40 11.63 -16.16
CA LEU A 152 24.38 10.68 -16.65
C LEU A 152 23.61 11.23 -17.86
N ASP A 153 23.31 12.53 -17.91
CA ASP A 153 22.63 13.13 -19.08
C ASP A 153 23.52 13.06 -20.33
N GLU A 154 24.85 13.28 -20.22
CA GLU A 154 25.79 13.13 -21.32
C GLU A 154 25.89 11.68 -21.79
N LEU A 155 26.08 10.72 -20.86
CA LEU A 155 26.26 9.31 -21.18
C LEU A 155 24.99 8.62 -21.72
N LEU A 156 23.80 9.04 -21.29
CA LEU A 156 22.51 8.50 -21.77
C LEU A 156 22.04 9.10 -23.11
N ASN A 157 22.70 10.11 -23.62
CA ASN A 157 22.33 10.74 -24.88
C ASN A 157 23.46 10.66 -25.92
N VAL A 158 24.24 9.59 -25.84
CA VAL A 158 25.28 9.25 -26.83
C VAL A 158 24.60 9.07 -28.19
N THR A 159 25.11 9.79 -29.20
CA THR A 159 24.82 9.48 -30.60
C THR A 159 25.99 8.66 -31.14
N ASP A 160 25.72 7.68 -32.02
CA ASP A 160 26.71 6.85 -32.72
C ASP A 160 27.64 7.71 -33.63
N ASP A 161 28.30 8.71 -33.06
CA ASP A 161 29.19 9.61 -33.74
C ASP A 161 30.62 9.32 -33.28
N VAL A 162 31.43 8.82 -34.20
CA VAL A 162 32.86 8.48 -34.01
C VAL A 162 33.65 9.65 -33.39
N VAL A 163 33.21 10.89 -33.61
CA VAL A 163 33.87 12.09 -33.04
C VAL A 163 33.64 12.18 -31.50
N LYS A 164 32.54 11.63 -30.98
CA LYS A 164 32.22 11.67 -29.55
C LYS A 164 32.69 10.44 -28.80
N GLU A 165 33.15 9.38 -29.46
CA GLU A 165 33.62 8.15 -28.78
C GLU A 165 34.76 8.47 -27.80
N TYR A 166 35.74 9.28 -28.21
CA TYR A 166 36.82 9.74 -27.33
C TYR A 166 36.34 10.59 -26.15
N TYR A 167 35.26 11.36 -26.32
CA TYR A 167 34.68 12.17 -25.25
C TYR A 167 34.05 11.30 -24.15
N TYR A 168 33.35 10.26 -24.54
CA TYR A 168 32.74 9.33 -23.59
C TYR A 168 33.78 8.46 -22.88
N ASP A 169 34.78 8.01 -23.58
CA ASP A 169 35.93 7.29 -23.01
C ASP A 169 36.64 8.15 -21.97
N GLU A 170 36.83 9.45 -22.23
CA GLU A 170 37.45 10.35 -21.28
C GLU A 170 36.55 10.61 -20.04
N ILE A 171 35.21 10.66 -20.19
CA ILE A 171 34.32 10.72 -19.05
C ILE A 171 34.48 9.48 -18.15
N ILE A 172 34.44 8.28 -18.75
CA ILE A 172 34.56 7.03 -17.99
C ILE A 172 35.93 6.93 -17.31
N LYS A 173 37.00 7.29 -18.06
CA LYS A 173 38.34 7.34 -17.49
C LYS A 173 38.44 8.29 -16.32
N THR A 174 37.86 9.49 -16.43
CA THR A 174 37.87 10.49 -15.36
C THR A 174 37.08 10.00 -14.15
N ILE A 175 35.96 9.27 -14.30
CA ILE A 175 35.22 8.63 -13.22
C ILE A 175 36.13 7.65 -12.46
N LEU A 176 36.96 6.88 -13.17
CA LEU A 176 37.91 5.95 -12.54
C LEU A 176 39.06 6.69 -11.86
N ASP A 177 39.71 7.64 -12.56
CA ASP A 177 40.85 8.40 -12.08
C ASP A 177 40.52 9.27 -10.83
N THR A 178 39.25 9.64 -10.67
CA THR A 178 38.74 10.41 -9.51
C THR A 178 38.15 9.54 -8.42
N GLU A 179 38.20 8.22 -8.51
CA GLU A 179 37.75 7.23 -7.54
C GLU A 179 36.24 7.33 -7.19
N ILE A 180 35.39 7.88 -8.10
CA ILE A 180 33.94 8.00 -7.89
C ILE A 180 33.12 6.87 -8.54
N ALA A 181 33.77 5.85 -9.07
CA ALA A 181 33.11 4.78 -9.85
C ALA A 181 32.02 4.03 -9.05
N ASP A 182 32.26 3.73 -7.77
CA ASP A 182 31.26 3.10 -6.90
C ASP A 182 30.02 3.97 -6.74
N HIS A 183 30.22 5.27 -6.48
CA HIS A 183 29.14 6.22 -6.35
C HIS A 183 28.35 6.40 -7.65
N PHE A 184 29.06 6.43 -8.79
CA PHE A 184 28.44 6.49 -10.11
C PHE A 184 27.58 5.25 -10.38
N ILE A 185 28.11 4.04 -10.11
CA ILE A 185 27.35 2.78 -10.27
C ILE A 185 26.09 2.78 -9.39
N LYS A 186 26.18 3.21 -8.12
CA LYS A 186 25.02 3.33 -7.24
C LYS A 186 23.98 4.29 -7.84
N SER A 187 24.39 5.45 -8.28
CA SER A 187 23.51 6.48 -8.85
C SER A 187 22.78 6.01 -10.11
N ILE A 188 23.46 5.30 -11.02
CA ILE A 188 22.79 4.75 -12.22
C ILE A 188 21.87 3.58 -11.88
N CYS A 189 22.20 2.74 -10.89
CA CYS A 189 21.31 1.68 -10.39
C CYS A 189 20.04 2.27 -9.78
N GLU A 190 20.15 3.30 -8.95
CA GLU A 190 19.00 4.03 -8.39
C GLU A 190 18.13 4.65 -9.48
N LEU A 191 18.75 5.24 -10.51
CA LEU A 191 18.03 5.79 -11.65
C LEU A 191 17.25 4.70 -12.40
N ILE A 192 17.86 3.55 -12.68
CA ILE A 192 17.20 2.40 -13.33
C ILE A 192 15.99 1.94 -12.51
N GLN A 193 16.13 1.74 -11.19
CA GLN A 193 15.05 1.36 -10.30
C GLN A 193 13.92 2.40 -10.32
N SER A 194 14.27 3.67 -10.19
CA SER A 194 13.33 4.78 -10.19
C SER A 194 12.55 4.93 -11.51
N LEU A 195 13.16 4.59 -12.65
CA LEU A 195 12.52 4.66 -13.96
C LEU A 195 11.73 3.39 -14.33
N ALA A 196 11.95 2.28 -13.63
CA ALA A 196 11.26 1.02 -13.92
C ALA A 196 9.76 1.09 -13.54
N ILE A 197 9.42 1.80 -12.47
CA ILE A 197 8.06 1.96 -11.94
C ILE A 197 7.60 3.40 -12.16
N ASP A 198 6.50 3.58 -12.90
CA ASP A 198 5.91 4.91 -13.12
C ASP A 198 4.91 5.28 -12.04
N ASN A 199 3.93 4.40 -11.79
CA ASN A 199 2.92 4.54 -10.77
C ASN A 199 2.91 3.28 -9.92
N LEU A 200 2.77 3.47 -8.61
CA LEU A 200 2.67 2.40 -7.64
C LEU A 200 1.32 2.48 -6.94
N HIS A 201 0.56 1.39 -6.97
CA HIS A 201 -0.73 1.26 -6.30
C HIS A 201 -0.60 0.21 -5.20
N ILE A 202 -0.89 0.61 -3.95
CA ILE A 202 -0.90 -0.28 -2.80
C ILE A 202 -2.36 -0.50 -2.39
N ILE A 203 -2.84 -1.73 -2.51
CA ILE A 203 -4.24 -2.09 -2.28
C ILE A 203 -4.40 -2.63 -0.85
N GLY A 204 -3.97 -1.82 0.09
CA GLY A 204 -4.15 -1.98 1.53
C GLY A 204 -3.28 -3.02 2.22
N ASP A 205 -3.47 -3.03 3.53
CA ASP A 205 -2.82 -3.91 4.49
C ASP A 205 -1.28 -3.85 4.44
N ILE A 206 -0.76 -2.63 4.64
CA ILE A 206 0.68 -2.39 4.79
C ILE A 206 1.16 -2.86 6.16
N TYR A 207 0.32 -2.67 7.19
CA TYR A 207 0.63 -2.89 8.58
C TYR A 207 0.33 -4.30 9.07
N ASP A 208 0.81 -4.58 10.28
CA ASP A 208 0.63 -5.80 11.08
C ASP A 208 1.30 -7.07 10.52
N ARG A 209 1.47 -8.05 11.39
CA ARG A 209 2.01 -9.40 11.18
C ARG A 209 3.52 -9.45 10.95
N GLY A 210 4.02 -8.84 9.88
CA GLY A 210 5.47 -8.77 9.59
C GLY A 210 6.19 -7.71 10.42
N ALA A 211 7.52 -7.79 10.45
CA ALA A 211 8.34 -7.11 11.45
C ALA A 211 8.44 -5.59 11.29
N ARG A 212 8.41 -5.05 10.05
CA ARG A 212 8.88 -3.67 9.83
C ARG A 212 8.03 -2.89 8.81
N ALA A 213 6.75 -2.66 9.11
CA ALA A 213 5.88 -1.78 8.33
C ALA A 213 6.40 -0.32 8.29
N ASP A 214 7.10 0.11 9.32
CA ASP A 214 7.74 1.42 9.40
C ASP A 214 8.78 1.66 8.30
N ILE A 215 9.58 0.65 7.97
CA ILE A 215 10.57 0.70 6.87
C ILE A 215 9.84 0.76 5.52
N ILE A 216 8.78 -0.02 5.34
CA ILE A 216 7.96 0.01 4.12
C ILE A 216 7.42 1.42 3.89
N MET A 217 6.85 2.04 4.93
CA MET A 217 6.30 3.40 4.85
C MET A 217 7.38 4.43 4.48
N ASP A 218 8.57 4.34 5.07
CA ASP A 218 9.69 5.21 4.71
C ASP A 218 10.10 5.06 3.24
N GLU A 219 10.05 3.85 2.68
CA GLU A 219 10.37 3.63 1.26
C GLU A 219 9.24 4.13 0.34
N LEU A 220 7.98 3.88 0.69
CA LEU A 220 6.83 4.40 -0.07
C LEU A 220 6.83 5.93 -0.14
N MET A 221 7.25 6.61 0.93
CA MET A 221 7.38 8.07 0.95
C MET A 221 8.45 8.64 0.01
N LYS A 222 9.41 7.83 -0.44
CA LYS A 222 10.42 8.22 -1.43
C LYS A 222 9.89 8.11 -2.87
N ILE A 223 8.80 7.36 -3.08
CA ILE A 223 8.23 7.13 -4.42
C ILE A 223 7.41 8.35 -4.84
N HIS A 224 7.67 8.85 -6.05
CA HIS A 224 7.05 10.07 -6.55
C HIS A 224 5.54 9.92 -6.78
N ASP A 225 5.15 8.87 -7.51
CA ASP A 225 3.78 8.60 -7.90
C ASP A 225 3.29 7.30 -7.21
N VAL A 226 2.71 7.43 -6.02
CA VAL A 226 2.14 6.35 -5.22
C VAL A 226 0.76 6.73 -4.73
N ASP A 227 -0.15 5.78 -4.71
CA ASP A 227 -1.44 5.85 -4.01
C ASP A 227 -1.73 4.56 -3.25
N ILE A 228 -2.61 4.67 -2.27
CA ILE A 228 -2.89 3.61 -1.31
C ILE A 228 -4.41 3.50 -1.14
N GLN A 229 -4.98 2.32 -1.30
CA GLN A 229 -6.34 2.04 -0.87
C GLN A 229 -6.24 1.42 0.51
N TRP A 230 -6.85 2.06 1.53
CA TRP A 230 -6.69 1.60 2.90
C TRP A 230 -7.26 0.20 3.11
N GLY A 231 -6.49 -0.65 3.79
CA GLY A 231 -6.95 -1.93 4.29
C GLY A 231 -7.46 -1.83 5.73
N ASN A 232 -8.08 -2.89 6.24
CA ASN A 232 -8.59 -2.89 7.62
C ASN A 232 -7.44 -2.80 8.65
N HIS A 233 -6.28 -3.39 8.38
CA HIS A 233 -5.11 -3.24 9.24
C HIS A 233 -4.57 -1.80 9.23
N ASP A 234 -4.55 -1.13 8.07
CA ASP A 234 -4.15 0.28 7.97
C ASP A 234 -5.09 1.19 8.77
N ILE A 235 -6.41 1.00 8.64
CA ILE A 235 -7.43 1.72 9.41
C ILE A 235 -7.25 1.52 10.92
N SER A 236 -6.85 0.33 11.37
CA SER A 236 -6.55 0.09 12.78
C SER A 236 -5.43 0.99 13.29
N TRP A 237 -4.34 1.12 12.55
CA TRP A 237 -3.23 2.03 12.88
C TRP A 237 -3.60 3.51 12.77
N MET A 238 -4.39 3.86 11.74
CA MET A 238 -4.93 5.23 11.58
C MET A 238 -5.79 5.63 12.77
N GLY A 239 -6.66 4.74 13.24
CA GLY A 239 -7.51 4.97 14.39
C GLY A 239 -6.73 4.99 15.72
N ALA A 240 -5.72 4.15 15.88
CA ALA A 240 -4.82 4.19 17.02
C ALA A 240 -4.06 5.53 17.12
N ALA A 241 -3.56 6.04 16.01
CA ALA A 241 -2.91 7.35 15.95
C ALA A 241 -3.89 8.51 16.15
N SER A 242 -5.19 8.32 15.90
CA SER A 242 -6.26 9.27 16.20
C SER A 242 -6.70 9.26 17.67
N GLY A 243 -6.15 8.34 18.49
CA GLY A 243 -6.43 8.24 19.91
C GLY A 243 -7.58 7.30 20.29
N ASN A 244 -8.13 6.48 19.38
CA ASN A 244 -9.13 5.48 19.72
C ASN A 244 -8.50 4.34 20.54
N TRP A 245 -8.92 4.22 21.80
CA TRP A 245 -8.33 3.27 22.75
C TRP A 245 -8.52 1.80 22.36
N ALA A 246 -9.66 1.45 21.79
CA ALA A 246 -9.91 0.07 21.35
C ALA A 246 -8.95 -0.32 20.20
N LEU A 247 -8.67 0.60 19.27
CA LEU A 247 -7.74 0.37 18.19
C LEU A 247 -6.27 0.40 18.65
N ILE A 248 -5.92 1.24 19.65
CA ILE A 248 -4.61 1.17 20.31
C ILE A 248 -4.40 -0.20 20.93
N ALA A 249 -5.37 -0.68 21.68
CA ALA A 249 -5.31 -2.01 22.29
C ALA A 249 -5.23 -3.12 21.23
N ASN A 250 -5.97 -3.00 20.12
CA ASN A 250 -5.94 -3.94 19.01
C ASN A 250 -4.54 -4.01 18.35
N VAL A 251 -3.94 -2.88 18.02
CA VAL A 251 -2.60 -2.80 17.42
C VAL A 251 -1.56 -3.46 18.34
N ILE A 252 -1.58 -3.13 19.62
CA ILE A 252 -0.66 -3.72 20.61
C ILE A 252 -0.90 -5.24 20.72
N ARG A 253 -2.15 -5.68 20.83
CA ARG A 253 -2.50 -7.10 20.93
C ARG A 253 -2.01 -7.91 19.71
N ILE A 254 -2.20 -7.39 18.49
CA ILE A 254 -1.74 -8.07 17.29
C ILE A 254 -0.21 -8.18 17.31
N SER A 255 0.48 -7.11 17.71
CA SER A 255 1.94 -7.12 17.83
C SER A 255 2.44 -8.12 18.87
N MET A 256 1.77 -8.22 20.04
CA MET A 256 2.09 -9.25 21.04
C MET A 256 1.90 -10.66 20.50
N ARG A 257 0.79 -10.90 19.80
CA ARG A 257 0.46 -12.20 19.23
C ARG A 257 1.54 -12.70 18.26
N TYR A 258 2.09 -11.83 17.43
CA TYR A 258 3.09 -12.17 16.42
C TYR A 258 4.53 -11.88 16.86
N ASN A 259 4.76 -11.53 18.12
CA ASN A 259 6.06 -11.12 18.65
C ASN A 259 6.70 -9.97 17.87
N ASN A 260 5.88 -9.00 17.44
CA ASN A 260 6.30 -7.90 16.60
C ASN A 260 6.46 -6.61 17.42
N PHE A 261 7.47 -6.57 18.30
CA PHE A 261 7.79 -5.41 19.12
C PHE A 261 8.56 -4.34 18.34
N ASP A 262 9.37 -4.77 17.38
CA ASP A 262 10.29 -3.89 16.63
C ASP A 262 9.57 -2.74 15.94
N VAL A 263 8.38 -2.99 15.38
CA VAL A 263 7.58 -1.93 14.76
C VAL A 263 7.08 -0.92 15.79
N LEU A 264 6.71 -1.37 17.00
CA LEU A 264 6.20 -0.50 18.06
C LEU A 264 7.33 0.30 18.72
N GLU A 265 8.37 -0.38 19.22
CA GLU A 265 9.43 0.24 20.04
C GLU A 265 10.49 0.88 19.14
N ASP A 266 11.15 0.13 18.27
CA ASP A 266 12.22 0.65 17.40
C ASP A 266 11.66 1.47 16.24
N GLY A 267 10.55 1.01 15.65
CA GLY A 267 9.91 1.68 14.53
C GLY A 267 9.32 3.02 14.90
N TYR A 268 8.46 3.03 15.88
CA TYR A 268 7.67 4.22 16.25
C TYR A 268 7.97 4.82 17.62
N GLY A 269 8.88 4.22 18.40
CA GLY A 269 9.27 4.71 19.72
C GLY A 269 8.15 4.61 20.76
N LEU A 270 7.24 3.66 20.60
CA LEU A 270 6.11 3.45 21.51
C LEU A 270 6.58 2.66 22.73
N ASN A 271 6.47 3.26 23.91
CA ASN A 271 6.99 2.66 25.14
C ASN A 271 5.96 1.73 25.78
N LEU A 272 6.25 0.42 25.77
CA LEU A 272 5.39 -0.61 26.34
C LEU A 272 5.71 -0.97 27.79
N ARG A 273 6.65 -0.28 28.43
CA ARG A 273 7.08 -0.58 29.82
C ARG A 273 5.92 -0.50 30.82
N ALA A 274 5.02 0.47 30.65
CA ALA A 274 3.83 0.58 31.53
C ALA A 274 2.95 -0.66 31.44
N LEU A 275 2.74 -1.18 30.24
CA LEU A 275 2.01 -2.43 30.01
C LEU A 275 2.76 -3.64 30.61
N ALA A 276 4.07 -3.71 30.46
CA ALA A 276 4.87 -4.81 31.01
C ALA A 276 4.80 -4.84 32.55
N VAL A 277 4.88 -3.67 33.22
CA VAL A 277 4.77 -3.58 34.68
C VAL A 277 3.35 -3.96 35.12
N PHE A 278 2.33 -3.36 34.53
CA PHE A 278 0.94 -3.68 34.83
C PHE A 278 0.61 -5.17 34.68
N ALA A 279 0.99 -5.76 33.56
CA ALA A 279 0.76 -7.17 33.27
C ALA A 279 1.52 -8.11 34.20
N GLY A 280 2.79 -7.79 34.50
CA GLY A 280 3.64 -8.54 35.42
C GLY A 280 3.10 -8.58 36.86
N GLU A 281 2.52 -7.49 37.32
CA GLU A 281 1.90 -7.41 38.66
C GLU A 281 0.51 -8.05 38.70
N THR A 282 -0.34 -7.74 37.72
CA THR A 282 -1.74 -8.21 37.65
C THR A 282 -1.84 -9.73 37.46
N TYR A 283 -1.01 -10.30 36.60
CA TYR A 283 -1.00 -11.72 36.25
C TYR A 283 0.23 -12.45 36.83
N LYS A 284 0.71 -12.04 38.00
CA LYS A 284 1.93 -12.56 38.63
C LYS A 284 1.95 -14.09 38.71
N ASP A 285 0.85 -14.66 39.17
CA ASP A 285 0.70 -16.11 39.45
C ASP A 285 -0.02 -16.86 38.31
N ASP A 286 -0.16 -16.26 37.13
CA ASP A 286 -0.79 -16.83 35.94
C ASP A 286 0.28 -17.04 34.85
N ASP A 287 0.31 -18.21 34.23
CA ASP A 287 1.21 -18.51 33.12
C ASP A 287 0.72 -17.92 31.78
N CYS A 288 -0.55 -17.51 31.71
CA CYS A 288 -1.20 -16.94 30.53
C CYS A 288 -0.99 -17.77 29.25
N ALA A 289 -0.99 -19.10 29.35
CA ALA A 289 -0.59 -20.02 28.27
C ALA A 289 -1.41 -19.84 26.97
N LEU A 290 -2.69 -19.46 27.07
CA LEU A 290 -3.56 -19.17 25.90
C LEU A 290 -3.10 -17.95 25.09
N PHE A 291 -2.27 -17.11 25.67
CA PHE A 291 -1.79 -15.85 25.10
C PHE A 291 -0.32 -15.92 24.68
N ALA A 292 0.26 -17.12 24.63
CA ALA A 292 1.65 -17.30 24.19
C ALA A 292 1.85 -16.71 22.77
N PRO A 293 2.93 -15.96 22.52
CA PRO A 293 3.21 -15.38 21.22
C PRO A 293 3.48 -16.46 20.17
N GLN A 294 3.10 -16.17 18.93
CA GLN A 294 3.36 -17.03 17.77
C GLN A 294 4.44 -16.36 16.92
N THR A 295 5.69 -16.74 17.10
CA THR A 295 6.79 -16.23 16.26
C THR A 295 6.70 -16.82 14.86
N LEU A 296 6.67 -15.97 13.83
CA LEU A 296 6.57 -16.39 12.43
C LEU A 296 7.93 -16.81 11.87
N ASP A 297 9.02 -16.21 12.36
CA ASP A 297 10.40 -16.49 11.94
C ASP A 297 11.38 -16.12 13.04
N ASP A 298 11.99 -17.12 13.67
CA ASP A 298 12.92 -16.94 14.80
C ASP A 298 14.23 -16.21 14.44
N ASN A 299 14.53 -16.04 13.15
CA ASN A 299 15.73 -15.34 12.70
C ASN A 299 15.52 -13.83 12.51
N ILE A 300 14.27 -13.36 12.48
CA ILE A 300 13.93 -11.96 12.21
C ILE A 300 13.60 -11.22 13.51
N TYR A 301 13.01 -11.92 14.48
CA TYR A 301 12.54 -11.31 15.72
C TYR A 301 13.53 -11.52 16.86
N ASP A 302 13.72 -10.47 17.67
CA ASP A 302 14.55 -10.55 18.84
C ASP A 302 14.01 -11.56 19.88
N PRO A 303 14.90 -12.25 20.61
CA PRO A 303 14.49 -13.15 21.70
C PRO A 303 13.79 -12.35 22.80
N VAL A 304 12.57 -12.76 23.18
CA VAL A 304 11.78 -12.12 24.23
C VAL A 304 11.48 -13.08 25.38
N ASP A 305 11.18 -12.53 26.55
CA ASP A 305 10.58 -13.28 27.64
C ASP A 305 9.13 -13.63 27.27
N THR A 306 8.92 -14.82 26.73
CA THR A 306 7.61 -15.29 26.28
C THR A 306 6.57 -15.34 27.38
N GLY A 307 6.98 -15.54 28.65
CA GLY A 307 6.09 -15.50 29.80
C GLY A 307 5.56 -14.08 30.08
N LEU A 308 6.45 -13.08 30.02
CA LEU A 308 6.05 -11.68 30.18
C LEU A 308 5.19 -11.23 28.99
N VAL A 309 5.55 -11.61 27.77
CA VAL A 309 4.76 -11.28 26.57
C VAL A 309 3.36 -11.89 26.64
N ALA A 310 3.22 -13.12 27.10
CA ALA A 310 1.91 -13.77 27.30
C ALA A 310 1.03 -12.99 28.31
N LYS A 311 1.63 -12.50 29.40
CA LYS A 311 0.94 -11.65 30.39
C LYS A 311 0.52 -10.31 29.79
N MET A 312 1.39 -9.63 29.05
CA MET A 312 1.10 -8.39 28.35
C MET A 312 -0.01 -8.59 27.31
N HIS A 313 0.04 -9.68 26.56
CA HIS A 313 -0.95 -10.05 25.56
C HIS A 313 -2.33 -10.27 26.23
N LYS A 314 -2.39 -11.02 27.33
CA LYS A 314 -3.64 -11.20 28.11
C LYS A 314 -4.16 -9.87 28.62
N ALA A 315 -3.32 -9.06 29.26
CA ALA A 315 -3.71 -7.76 29.82
C ALA A 315 -4.37 -6.86 28.76
N ILE A 316 -3.68 -6.65 27.64
CA ILE A 316 -4.21 -5.78 26.59
C ILE A 316 -5.44 -6.36 25.88
N THR A 317 -5.54 -7.70 25.80
CA THR A 317 -6.72 -8.41 25.27
C THR A 317 -7.95 -8.16 26.12
N ILE A 318 -7.86 -8.24 27.46
CA ILE A 318 -8.97 -7.97 28.37
C ILE A 318 -9.39 -6.50 28.26
N ILE A 319 -8.44 -5.57 28.26
CA ILE A 319 -8.71 -4.15 28.06
C ILE A 319 -9.42 -3.91 26.73
N GLN A 320 -8.95 -4.51 25.61
CA GLN A 320 -9.58 -4.39 24.30
C GLN A 320 -11.04 -4.84 24.33
N LEU A 321 -11.33 -6.02 24.91
CA LEU A 321 -12.67 -6.56 24.98
C LEU A 321 -13.64 -5.66 25.76
N LYS A 322 -13.16 -5.04 26.86
CA LYS A 322 -13.93 -4.05 27.62
C LYS A 322 -14.25 -2.82 26.74
N LEU A 323 -13.23 -2.26 26.09
CA LEU A 323 -13.36 -1.07 25.23
C LEU A 323 -14.26 -1.32 24.03
N GLU A 324 -14.14 -2.48 23.38
CA GLU A 324 -15.02 -2.87 22.26
C GLU A 324 -16.46 -3.03 22.71
N GLY A 325 -16.71 -3.63 23.87
CA GLY A 325 -18.04 -3.71 24.47
C GLY A 325 -18.63 -2.32 24.71
N GLN A 326 -17.86 -1.38 25.26
CA GLN A 326 -18.29 0.01 25.47
C GLN A 326 -18.58 0.73 24.14
N LEU A 327 -17.80 0.49 23.07
CA LEU A 327 -18.08 1.02 21.73
C LEU A 327 -19.42 0.51 21.20
N ILE A 328 -19.66 -0.79 21.29
CA ILE A 328 -20.92 -1.41 20.84
C ILE A 328 -22.13 -0.86 21.62
N GLU A 329 -22.01 -0.65 22.94
CA GLU A 329 -23.08 -0.06 23.75
C GLU A 329 -23.32 1.42 23.37
N ARG A 330 -22.29 2.16 23.02
CA ARG A 330 -22.37 3.58 22.62
C ARG A 330 -23.01 3.75 21.24
N HIS A 331 -22.88 2.74 20.36
CA HIS A 331 -23.33 2.76 18.97
C HIS A 331 -24.34 1.63 18.64
N PRO A 332 -25.55 1.65 19.24
CA PRO A 332 -26.56 0.62 18.99
C PRO A 332 -27.04 0.59 17.52
N GLU A 333 -26.87 1.69 16.78
CA GLU A 333 -27.18 1.80 15.36
C GLU A 333 -26.34 0.87 14.46
N TRP A 334 -25.21 0.36 14.96
CA TRP A 334 -24.38 -0.61 14.22
C TRP A 334 -24.96 -2.03 14.24
N GLY A 335 -25.95 -2.30 15.09
CA GLY A 335 -26.57 -3.62 15.20
C GLY A 335 -25.65 -4.72 15.74
N MET A 336 -24.59 -4.36 16.46
CA MET A 336 -23.52 -5.28 16.90
C MET A 336 -23.71 -5.80 18.33
N ALA A 337 -24.86 -5.62 18.97
CA ALA A 337 -25.07 -6.04 20.37
C ALA A 337 -24.77 -7.53 20.65
N GLU A 338 -25.00 -8.40 19.67
CA GLU A 338 -24.67 -9.84 19.81
C GLU A 338 -23.15 -10.12 19.77
N HIS A 339 -22.34 -9.20 19.26
CA HIS A 339 -20.89 -9.32 19.18
C HIS A 339 -20.18 -8.91 20.50
N SER A 340 -20.87 -8.23 21.43
CA SER A 340 -20.36 -7.93 22.78
C SER A 340 -20.45 -9.15 23.70
N VAL A 341 -19.74 -10.23 23.33
CA VAL A 341 -19.80 -11.52 24.03
C VAL A 341 -19.15 -11.42 25.41
N PHE A 342 -18.05 -10.67 25.55
CA PHE A 342 -17.35 -10.48 26.82
C PHE A 342 -18.25 -9.84 27.88
N GLY A 343 -19.04 -8.83 27.51
CA GLY A 343 -19.98 -8.17 28.42
C GLY A 343 -21.14 -9.06 28.92
N LYS A 344 -21.39 -10.19 28.24
CA LYS A 344 -22.43 -11.16 28.58
C LYS A 344 -21.90 -12.35 29.39
N ALA A 345 -20.59 -12.44 29.61
CA ALA A 345 -19.98 -13.54 30.34
C ALA A 345 -20.25 -13.46 31.86
N ASP A 346 -20.54 -14.59 32.46
CA ASP A 346 -20.63 -14.75 33.91
C ASP A 346 -19.25 -15.11 34.47
N PHE A 347 -18.53 -14.11 34.97
CA PHE A 347 -17.20 -14.27 35.56
C PHE A 347 -17.21 -14.89 36.96
N THR A 348 -18.38 -15.07 37.58
CA THR A 348 -18.52 -15.81 38.84
C THR A 348 -18.50 -17.32 38.57
N ASP A 349 -19.19 -17.75 37.51
CA ASP A 349 -19.33 -19.14 37.07
C ASP A 349 -18.33 -19.53 35.99
N ASN A 350 -17.60 -18.53 35.46
CA ASN A 350 -16.71 -18.65 34.30
C ASN A 350 -17.39 -19.28 33.08
N THR A 351 -18.55 -18.74 32.72
CA THR A 351 -19.35 -19.24 31.59
C THR A 351 -19.88 -18.09 30.75
N VAL A 352 -20.30 -18.40 29.54
CA VAL A 352 -20.99 -17.46 28.64
C VAL A 352 -22.06 -18.19 27.85
N GLU A 353 -23.21 -17.50 27.60
CA GLU A 353 -24.26 -18.01 26.75
C GLU A 353 -24.14 -17.39 25.33
N ILE A 354 -24.02 -18.24 24.31
CA ILE A 354 -24.01 -17.83 22.92
C ILE A 354 -24.99 -18.68 22.14
N GLY A 355 -25.92 -18.04 21.43
CA GLY A 355 -26.94 -18.73 20.65
C GLY A 355 -27.84 -19.67 21.47
N GLY A 356 -28.09 -19.35 22.75
CA GLY A 356 -28.89 -20.17 23.68
C GLY A 356 -28.19 -21.40 24.28
N LYS A 357 -26.87 -21.53 24.03
CA LYS A 357 -26.04 -22.61 24.60
C LYS A 357 -24.99 -22.02 25.53
N LYS A 358 -24.85 -22.63 26.72
CA LYS A 358 -23.88 -22.23 27.75
C LYS A 358 -22.55 -22.92 27.53
N TYR A 359 -21.46 -22.11 27.49
CA TYR A 359 -20.07 -22.53 27.29
C TYR A 359 -19.24 -22.20 28.53
N LYS A 360 -18.28 -23.05 28.87
CA LYS A 360 -17.27 -22.76 29.90
C LYS A 360 -16.13 -21.98 29.26
N LEU A 361 -15.62 -20.97 29.97
CA LEU A 361 -14.42 -20.24 29.56
C LEU A 361 -13.16 -21.12 29.79
N LEU A 362 -12.25 -21.07 28.85
CA LEU A 362 -10.94 -21.77 28.94
C LEU A 362 -10.02 -21.09 29.95
N ASP A 363 -10.16 -19.79 30.15
CA ASP A 363 -9.47 -19.02 31.17
C ASP A 363 -10.47 -18.62 32.27
N THR A 364 -10.03 -18.66 33.51
CA THR A 364 -10.86 -18.36 34.68
C THR A 364 -10.24 -17.30 35.59
N ASN A 365 -9.11 -16.72 35.19
CA ASN A 365 -8.38 -15.71 35.97
C ASN A 365 -8.55 -14.31 35.35
N PHE A 366 -9.52 -13.57 35.83
CA PHE A 366 -9.88 -12.23 35.37
C PHE A 366 -9.78 -11.20 36.51
N PRO A 367 -8.60 -10.89 37.07
CA PRO A 367 -8.44 -10.09 38.29
C PRO A 367 -8.90 -8.63 38.13
N THR A 368 -8.96 -8.12 36.91
CA THR A 368 -9.38 -6.73 36.61
C THR A 368 -10.85 -6.62 36.18
N VAL A 369 -11.60 -7.74 36.18
CA VAL A 369 -13.02 -7.76 35.77
C VAL A 369 -13.94 -7.70 36.98
N TYR A 370 -14.78 -6.71 37.00
CA TYR A 370 -15.88 -6.63 37.98
C TYR A 370 -17.09 -7.44 37.46
N PRO A 371 -17.51 -8.56 38.11
CA PRO A 371 -18.54 -9.44 37.55
C PRO A 371 -19.88 -8.73 37.28
N GLU A 372 -20.20 -7.68 38.04
CA GLU A 372 -21.45 -6.90 37.90
C GLU A 372 -21.33 -5.80 36.82
N ARG A 373 -20.11 -5.44 36.42
CA ARG A 373 -19.80 -4.40 35.45
C ARG A 373 -18.58 -4.82 34.59
N PRO A 374 -18.71 -5.89 33.80
CA PRO A 374 -17.55 -6.53 33.16
C PRO A 374 -16.83 -5.66 32.11
N LEU A 375 -17.51 -4.64 31.59
CA LEU A 375 -16.93 -3.72 30.60
C LEU A 375 -16.23 -2.50 31.23
N GLU A 376 -16.35 -2.31 32.57
CA GLU A 376 -15.70 -1.17 33.22
C GLU A 376 -14.17 -1.39 33.33
N LEU A 377 -13.40 -0.38 32.96
CA LEU A 377 -11.96 -0.38 33.19
C LEU A 377 -11.67 -0.10 34.68
N THR A 378 -10.63 -0.73 35.23
CA THR A 378 -10.11 -0.34 36.54
C THR A 378 -9.35 1.01 36.43
N ASP A 379 -9.07 1.63 37.58
CA ASP A 379 -8.32 2.88 37.61
C ASP A 379 -6.91 2.69 36.97
N GLU A 380 -6.27 1.55 37.26
CA GLU A 380 -4.96 1.21 36.72
C GLU A 380 -5.02 0.93 35.19
N GLU A 381 -6.07 0.32 34.68
CA GLU A 381 -6.29 0.14 33.23
C GLU A 381 -6.53 1.51 32.56
N ASN A 382 -7.28 2.42 33.17
CA ASN A 382 -7.49 3.77 32.67
C ASN A 382 -6.17 4.57 32.61
N GLU A 383 -5.36 4.51 33.68
CA GLU A 383 -4.03 5.15 33.69
C GLU A 383 -3.12 4.57 32.61
N LEU A 384 -3.08 3.25 32.46
CA LEU A 384 -2.31 2.56 31.42
C LEU A 384 -2.73 3.02 30.02
N MET A 385 -4.02 3.00 29.72
CA MET A 385 -4.53 3.40 28.41
C MET A 385 -4.28 4.88 28.12
N THR A 386 -4.32 5.74 29.13
CA THR A 386 -3.95 7.16 29.00
C THR A 386 -2.49 7.31 28.57
N VAL A 387 -1.57 6.56 29.18
CA VAL A 387 -0.13 6.58 28.85
C VAL A 387 0.10 6.03 27.43
N LEU A 388 -0.55 4.92 27.08
CA LEU A 388 -0.42 4.31 25.76
C LEU A 388 -0.99 5.25 24.67
N ALA A 389 -2.16 5.83 24.87
CA ALA A 389 -2.77 6.76 23.93
C ALA A 389 -1.89 8.01 23.72
N TYR A 390 -1.34 8.55 24.81
CA TYR A 390 -0.39 9.66 24.68
C TYR A 390 0.81 9.29 23.81
N SER A 391 1.38 8.09 23.99
CA SER A 391 2.52 7.61 23.21
C SER A 391 2.17 7.49 21.70
N PHE A 392 1.03 6.89 21.36
CA PHE A 392 0.56 6.76 19.98
C PHE A 392 0.32 8.11 19.31
N MET A 393 -0.39 9.01 19.98
CA MET A 393 -0.74 10.33 19.43
C MET A 393 0.47 11.26 19.26
N HIS A 394 1.57 11.04 20.02
CA HIS A 394 2.75 11.92 20.04
C HIS A 394 4.00 11.29 19.41
N SER A 395 3.90 10.11 18.78
CA SER A 395 4.99 9.56 18.00
C SER A 395 5.15 10.33 16.68
N ASP A 396 6.22 11.10 16.52
CA ASP A 396 6.48 11.92 15.32
C ASP A 396 6.54 11.07 14.05
N ARG A 397 7.22 9.92 14.12
CA ARG A 397 7.36 9.02 12.97
C ARG A 397 6.03 8.39 12.58
N LEU A 398 5.25 7.90 13.56
CA LEU A 398 3.91 7.37 13.30
C LEU A 398 3.01 8.43 12.68
N ASN A 399 2.95 9.62 13.27
CA ASN A 399 2.15 10.72 12.74
C ASN A 399 2.55 11.12 11.31
N LYS A 400 3.85 11.10 10.99
CA LYS A 400 4.33 11.34 9.62
C LYS A 400 3.82 10.29 8.64
N HIS A 401 3.85 9.01 9.01
CA HIS A 401 3.36 7.90 8.20
C HIS A 401 1.84 7.93 8.04
N ILE A 402 1.11 8.18 9.12
CA ILE A 402 -0.36 8.30 9.08
C ILE A 402 -0.81 9.47 8.20
N ARG A 403 -0.15 10.63 8.30
CA ARG A 403 -0.42 11.76 7.39
C ARG A 403 -0.14 11.40 5.94
N PHE A 404 0.87 10.59 5.68
CA PHE A 404 1.14 10.09 4.33
C PHE A 404 0.02 9.17 3.85
N LEU A 405 -0.47 8.23 4.70
CA LEU A 405 -1.64 7.39 4.39
C LEU A 405 -2.87 8.24 4.04
N TYR A 406 -3.15 9.30 4.78
CA TYR A 406 -4.26 10.21 4.45
C TYR A 406 -4.01 11.01 3.16
N SER A 407 -2.78 11.45 2.92
CA SER A 407 -2.46 12.28 1.75
C SER A 407 -2.42 11.51 0.44
N LYS A 408 -2.17 10.21 0.48
CA LYS A 408 -2.00 9.31 -0.66
C LYS A 408 -3.07 8.22 -0.71
N GLY A 409 -3.87 8.10 0.34
CA GLY A 409 -4.82 7.02 0.51
C GLY A 409 -6.27 7.47 0.36
N SER A 410 -7.13 6.47 0.16
CA SER A 410 -8.58 6.58 0.08
C SER A 410 -9.23 5.20 0.25
N MET A 411 -10.56 5.16 0.42
CA MET A 411 -11.31 3.92 0.46
C MET A 411 -11.28 3.16 -0.88
N TYR A 412 -11.20 3.88 -1.99
CA TYR A 412 -11.10 3.32 -3.34
C TYR A 412 -10.43 4.30 -4.29
N LYS A 413 -10.03 3.83 -5.48
CA LYS A 413 -9.55 4.68 -6.57
C LYS A 413 -10.01 4.14 -7.92
N THR A 414 -10.36 5.04 -8.82
CA THR A 414 -10.52 4.73 -10.24
C THR A 414 -9.32 5.27 -11.01
N ILE A 415 -8.66 4.45 -11.80
CA ILE A 415 -7.51 4.86 -12.61
C ILE A 415 -7.36 4.02 -13.87
N ASN A 416 -7.28 4.66 -15.02
CA ASN A 416 -7.02 4.04 -16.31
C ASN A 416 -7.93 2.83 -16.62
N GLY A 417 -9.22 2.93 -16.27
CA GLY A 417 -10.20 1.87 -16.47
C GLY A 417 -10.25 0.84 -15.33
N ASN A 418 -9.39 0.95 -14.32
CA ASN A 418 -9.38 0.05 -13.17
C ASN A 418 -10.07 0.68 -11.96
N LEU A 419 -10.79 -0.14 -11.19
CA LEU A 419 -11.34 0.17 -9.87
C LEU A 419 -10.52 -0.56 -8.82
N LEU A 420 -9.91 0.18 -7.92
CA LEU A 420 -9.06 -0.31 -6.85
C LEU A 420 -9.78 -0.14 -5.51
N PHE A 421 -9.87 -1.19 -4.71
CA PHE A 421 -10.29 -1.16 -3.30
C PHE A 421 -9.78 -2.40 -2.58
N HIS A 422 -9.63 -2.34 -1.26
CA HIS A 422 -8.99 -3.42 -0.52
C HIS A 422 -9.86 -4.68 -0.40
N GLY A 423 -11.01 -4.61 0.25
CA GLY A 423 -11.82 -5.78 0.62
C GLY A 423 -12.97 -6.07 -0.33
N CYS A 424 -14.13 -5.42 -0.15
CA CYS A 424 -15.34 -5.72 -0.92
C CYS A 424 -16.24 -4.50 -1.14
N ILE A 425 -17.17 -4.63 -2.08
CA ILE A 425 -18.39 -3.82 -2.15
C ILE A 425 -19.50 -4.69 -1.53
N PRO A 426 -19.95 -4.41 -0.29
CA PRO A 426 -20.86 -5.32 0.41
C PRO A 426 -22.16 -5.61 -0.34
N LEU A 427 -22.42 -6.90 -0.56
CA LEU A 427 -23.64 -7.43 -1.18
C LEU A 427 -24.38 -8.34 -0.20
N ASP A 428 -25.69 -8.43 -0.36
CA ASP A 428 -26.50 -9.39 0.36
C ASP A 428 -26.60 -10.74 -0.38
N LYS A 429 -27.34 -11.67 0.23
CA LYS A 429 -27.56 -13.03 -0.31
C LYS A 429 -28.25 -13.07 -1.69
N ASP A 430 -28.92 -12.01 -2.10
CA ASP A 430 -29.62 -11.88 -3.36
C ASP A 430 -28.75 -11.12 -4.41
N GLY A 431 -27.54 -10.69 -4.01
CA GLY A 431 -26.59 -9.95 -4.85
C GLY A 431 -26.85 -8.44 -4.91
N GLU A 432 -27.78 -7.93 -4.08
CA GLU A 432 -28.09 -6.52 -4.01
C GLU A 432 -27.12 -5.79 -3.05
N LEU A 433 -26.98 -4.48 -3.21
CA LEU A 433 -26.08 -3.67 -2.40
C LEU A 433 -26.54 -3.62 -0.92
N GLN A 434 -25.70 -4.08 -0.02
CA GLN A 434 -25.92 -3.85 1.41
C GLN A 434 -25.71 -2.38 1.76
N SER A 435 -26.47 -1.88 2.71
CA SER A 435 -26.38 -0.53 3.22
C SER A 435 -25.95 -0.48 4.68
N VAL A 436 -25.24 0.58 5.05
CA VAL A 436 -24.89 0.91 6.43
C VAL A 436 -25.57 2.21 6.86
N ASN A 437 -25.98 2.27 8.14
CA ASN A 437 -26.50 3.50 8.71
C ASN A 437 -25.34 4.37 9.23
N ILE A 438 -25.17 5.53 8.65
CA ILE A 438 -24.17 6.52 9.07
C ILE A 438 -24.88 7.83 9.35
N GLU A 439 -24.78 8.32 10.59
CA GLU A 439 -25.40 9.58 11.00
C GLU A 439 -26.93 9.62 10.70
N GLY A 440 -27.61 8.46 10.82
CA GLY A 440 -29.05 8.33 10.59
C GLY A 440 -29.49 8.19 9.12
N ARG A 441 -28.55 8.15 8.17
CA ARG A 441 -28.82 7.92 6.75
C ARG A 441 -28.22 6.60 6.28
N GLN A 442 -28.91 5.91 5.35
CA GLN A 442 -28.43 4.70 4.71
C GLN A 442 -27.54 5.03 3.53
N TYR A 443 -26.37 4.38 3.45
CA TYR A 443 -25.41 4.48 2.35
C TYR A 443 -25.04 3.10 1.83
N SER A 444 -24.88 2.97 0.51
CA SER A 444 -24.46 1.71 -0.12
C SER A 444 -23.53 1.97 -1.32
N GLY A 445 -22.80 0.95 -1.75
CA GLY A 445 -21.95 0.99 -2.93
C GLY A 445 -20.97 2.18 -2.92
N LYS A 446 -20.90 2.92 -4.02
CA LYS A 446 -19.99 4.07 -4.14
C LYS A 446 -20.25 5.18 -3.11
N GLU A 447 -21.52 5.53 -2.86
CA GLU A 447 -21.85 6.59 -1.89
C GLU A 447 -21.40 6.21 -0.46
N MET A 448 -21.44 4.91 -0.12
CA MET A 448 -20.93 4.42 1.14
C MET A 448 -19.41 4.63 1.24
N LEU A 449 -18.65 4.24 0.21
CA LEU A 449 -17.20 4.43 0.22
C LEU A 449 -16.81 5.92 0.28
N ASP A 450 -17.52 6.79 -0.46
CA ASP A 450 -17.31 8.24 -0.42
C ASP A 450 -17.54 8.79 1.01
N LYS A 451 -18.61 8.34 1.69
CA LYS A 451 -18.93 8.77 3.07
C LYS A 451 -17.95 8.24 4.09
N LEU A 452 -17.49 6.99 3.92
CA LEU A 452 -16.49 6.38 4.80
C LEU A 452 -15.11 7.05 4.66
N ASP A 453 -14.74 7.49 3.47
CA ASP A 453 -13.54 8.29 3.24
C ASP A 453 -13.62 9.64 3.98
N GLU A 454 -14.77 10.33 3.90
CA GLU A 454 -15.03 11.55 4.68
C GLU A 454 -14.88 11.31 6.19
N ILE A 455 -15.46 10.22 6.72
CA ILE A 455 -15.38 9.87 8.15
C ILE A 455 -13.94 9.59 8.56
N ALA A 456 -13.20 8.81 7.78
CA ALA A 456 -11.80 8.52 8.08
C ALA A 456 -10.98 9.81 8.17
N ASN A 457 -11.19 10.75 7.25
CA ASN A 457 -10.54 12.06 7.29
C ASN A 457 -10.95 12.88 8.52
N LYS A 458 -12.25 12.89 8.90
CA LYS A 458 -12.73 13.57 10.10
C LYS A 458 -12.06 13.05 11.38
N ALA A 459 -11.91 11.73 11.52
CA ALA A 459 -11.30 11.09 12.69
C ALA A 459 -9.90 11.62 13.03
N TYR A 460 -9.14 12.04 12.03
CA TYR A 460 -7.76 12.52 12.23
C TYR A 460 -7.62 14.05 12.17
N PHE A 461 -8.29 14.71 11.23
CA PHE A 461 -8.04 16.13 10.95
C PHE A 461 -8.98 17.10 11.69
N MET A 462 -10.12 16.63 12.22
CA MET A 462 -11.01 17.51 12.98
C MET A 462 -10.42 17.89 14.34
N GLN A 463 -10.88 19.02 14.86
CA GLN A 463 -10.64 19.41 16.24
C GLN A 463 -11.43 18.51 17.20
N GLU A 464 -10.94 18.38 18.45
CA GLU A 464 -11.61 17.62 19.50
C GLU A 464 -13.09 18.00 19.65
N GLY A 465 -13.95 16.99 19.78
CA GLY A 465 -15.39 17.14 19.93
C GLY A 465 -16.16 15.89 19.46
N GLU A 466 -17.46 15.88 19.72
CA GLU A 466 -18.34 14.72 19.51
C GLU A 466 -18.29 14.15 18.07
N GLU A 467 -18.15 15.01 17.04
CA GLU A 467 -18.05 14.55 15.65
C GLU A 467 -16.73 13.81 15.38
N LYS A 468 -15.62 14.26 15.99
CA LYS A 468 -14.33 13.58 15.89
C LYS A 468 -14.37 12.25 16.62
N ASP A 469 -14.95 12.22 17.82
CA ASP A 469 -15.09 11.01 18.64
C ASP A 469 -15.90 9.95 17.90
N TYR A 470 -17.07 10.35 17.33
CA TYR A 470 -17.88 9.48 16.48
C TYR A 470 -17.08 8.94 15.28
N ALA A 471 -16.35 9.79 14.60
CA ALA A 471 -15.55 9.40 13.44
C ALA A 471 -14.40 8.44 13.83
N ALA A 472 -13.75 8.69 14.98
CA ALA A 472 -12.72 7.81 15.52
C ALA A 472 -13.28 6.43 15.93
N ASP A 473 -14.48 6.40 16.53
CA ASP A 473 -15.19 5.16 16.85
C ASP A 473 -15.57 4.41 15.56
N TYR A 474 -15.95 5.13 14.51
CA TYR A 474 -16.29 4.52 13.22
C TYR A 474 -15.08 3.84 12.54
N LEU A 475 -13.83 4.27 12.81
CA LEU A 475 -12.64 3.54 12.34
C LEU A 475 -12.55 2.15 12.95
N TRP A 476 -13.02 1.97 14.22
CA TRP A 476 -13.13 0.63 14.79
C TRP A 476 -14.20 -0.22 14.08
N TYR A 477 -15.35 0.38 13.72
CA TYR A 477 -16.34 -0.32 12.91
C TYR A 477 -15.76 -0.74 11.54
N LEU A 478 -14.97 0.11 10.89
CA LEU A 478 -14.28 -0.24 9.63
C LEU A 478 -13.29 -1.40 9.80
N TRP A 479 -12.66 -1.52 10.98
CA TRP A 479 -11.77 -2.64 11.30
C TRP A 479 -12.50 -3.99 11.32
N CYS A 480 -13.67 -4.10 11.91
CA CYS A 480 -14.32 -5.40 12.22
C CYS A 480 -15.84 -5.45 12.06
N GLY A 481 -16.48 -4.38 11.62
CA GLY A 481 -17.94 -4.30 11.49
C GLY A 481 -18.51 -5.21 10.39
N PRO A 482 -19.73 -5.74 10.57
CA PRO A 482 -20.30 -6.78 9.70
C PRO A 482 -20.57 -6.33 8.25
N CYS A 483 -20.74 -5.04 8.00
CA CYS A 483 -20.90 -4.48 6.65
C CYS A 483 -19.72 -3.60 6.25
N SER A 484 -18.59 -3.73 6.96
CA SER A 484 -17.36 -3.00 6.58
C SER A 484 -16.84 -3.46 5.22
N PRO A 485 -16.65 -2.54 4.26
CA PRO A 485 -16.07 -2.88 2.97
C PRO A 485 -14.60 -3.29 3.06
N LEU A 486 -13.94 -3.00 4.18
CA LEU A 486 -12.54 -3.35 4.41
C LEU A 486 -12.40 -4.73 5.06
N TYR A 487 -13.35 -5.12 5.91
CA TYR A 487 -13.30 -6.41 6.60
C TYR A 487 -14.03 -7.54 5.85
N GLY A 488 -15.18 -7.25 5.24
CA GLY A 488 -15.90 -8.16 4.35
C GLY A 488 -16.35 -9.49 4.97
N LYS A 489 -16.67 -9.51 6.28
CA LYS A 489 -17.21 -10.69 6.98
C LYS A 489 -18.32 -10.30 7.95
N ASP A 490 -19.12 -11.30 8.36
CA ASP A 490 -20.26 -11.12 9.25
C ASP A 490 -19.89 -10.78 10.70
N LYS A 491 -18.78 -11.29 11.19
CA LYS A 491 -18.27 -11.06 12.55
C LYS A 491 -16.77 -11.31 12.63
N MET A 492 -16.15 -10.76 13.67
CA MET A 492 -14.80 -11.13 14.07
C MET A 492 -14.88 -12.02 15.32
N ALA A 493 -14.59 -13.31 15.16
CA ALA A 493 -14.63 -14.31 16.25
C ALA A 493 -13.42 -14.17 17.17
N PHE A 494 -13.25 -13.00 17.77
CA PHE A 494 -12.09 -12.64 18.57
C PHE A 494 -12.15 -13.27 19.96
N PHE A 495 -13.23 -13.00 20.74
CA PHE A 495 -13.44 -13.57 22.07
C PHE A 495 -13.49 -15.09 22.03
N GLU A 496 -14.25 -15.65 21.09
CA GLU A 496 -14.46 -17.09 20.98
C GLU A 496 -13.17 -17.87 20.76
N ARG A 497 -12.25 -17.31 19.97
CA ARG A 497 -10.95 -17.95 19.67
C ARG A 497 -10.02 -18.04 20.87
N TYR A 498 -10.12 -17.11 21.83
CA TYR A 498 -9.31 -17.14 23.05
C TYR A 498 -9.95 -17.97 24.17
N PHE A 499 -11.28 -17.91 24.31
CA PHE A 499 -11.91 -18.34 25.52
C PHE A 499 -12.86 -19.53 25.39
N ILE A 500 -13.15 -20.00 24.17
CA ILE A 500 -14.14 -21.08 23.96
C ILE A 500 -13.54 -22.18 23.08
N ASP A 501 -13.62 -23.45 23.55
CA ASP A 501 -13.20 -24.63 22.80
C ASP A 501 -14.36 -25.18 21.95
N ASP A 502 -14.88 -24.35 21.04
CA ASP A 502 -15.86 -24.78 20.04
C ASP A 502 -15.56 -24.11 18.71
N LYS A 503 -14.97 -24.87 17.78
CA LYS A 503 -14.51 -24.36 16.48
C LYS A 503 -15.64 -23.85 15.58
N GLU A 504 -16.89 -24.27 15.80
CA GLU A 504 -18.03 -23.73 15.06
C GLU A 504 -18.27 -22.25 15.39
N LEU A 505 -17.99 -21.82 16.62
CA LEU A 505 -18.09 -20.42 17.01
C LEU A 505 -16.95 -19.56 16.42
N TRP A 506 -15.85 -20.17 16.04
CA TRP A 506 -14.70 -19.48 15.41
C TRP A 506 -14.94 -19.16 13.94
N LYS A 507 -16.00 -19.69 13.36
CA LYS A 507 -16.32 -19.52 11.95
C LYS A 507 -16.80 -18.08 11.69
N GLU A 508 -16.17 -17.45 10.73
CA GLU A 508 -16.51 -16.14 10.19
C GLU A 508 -16.98 -16.36 8.75
N ASN A 509 -18.16 -15.87 8.39
CA ASN A 509 -18.68 -16.01 7.04
C ASN A 509 -18.29 -14.78 6.22
N TYR A 510 -17.80 -15.01 5.02
CA TYR A 510 -17.51 -13.94 4.09
C TYR A 510 -18.81 -13.26 3.61
N ASN A 511 -18.72 -11.98 3.30
CA ASN A 511 -19.78 -11.23 2.62
C ASN A 511 -20.09 -11.88 1.26
N ASP A 512 -21.36 -11.83 0.84
CA ASP A 512 -21.79 -12.45 -0.41
C ASP A 512 -21.13 -11.86 -1.65
N TYR A 513 -20.51 -10.67 -1.55
CA TYR A 513 -19.64 -10.12 -2.59
C TYR A 513 -18.62 -11.15 -3.09
N TYR A 514 -17.97 -11.92 -2.24
CA TYR A 514 -16.93 -12.88 -2.64
C TYR A 514 -17.48 -14.06 -3.44
N HIS A 515 -18.78 -14.32 -3.35
CA HIS A 515 -19.47 -15.28 -4.19
C HIS A 515 -19.92 -14.65 -5.51
N PHE A 516 -20.57 -13.50 -5.45
CA PHE A 516 -21.15 -12.87 -6.65
C PHE A 516 -20.09 -12.22 -7.54
N SER A 517 -18.98 -11.75 -7.01
CA SER A 517 -17.89 -11.14 -7.80
C SER A 517 -17.13 -12.11 -8.72
N GLU A 518 -17.41 -13.41 -8.63
CA GLU A 518 -16.93 -14.38 -9.62
C GLU A 518 -17.71 -14.31 -10.94
N GLN A 519 -18.84 -13.59 -10.98
CA GLN A 519 -19.69 -13.40 -12.13
C GLN A 519 -19.33 -12.10 -12.88
N ALA A 520 -19.12 -12.20 -14.18
CA ALA A 520 -18.67 -11.08 -15.01
C ALA A 520 -19.68 -9.93 -15.11
N ASP A 521 -20.98 -10.23 -15.06
CA ASP A 521 -22.06 -9.24 -15.07
C ASP A 521 -22.13 -8.45 -13.77
N VAL A 522 -21.93 -9.08 -12.62
CA VAL A 522 -21.87 -8.39 -11.32
C VAL A 522 -20.65 -7.44 -11.26
N CYS A 523 -19.48 -7.91 -11.71
CA CYS A 523 -18.32 -7.03 -11.84
C CYS A 523 -18.59 -5.85 -12.77
N GLY A 524 -19.27 -6.09 -13.89
CA GLY A 524 -19.69 -5.04 -14.83
C GLY A 524 -20.63 -4.01 -14.19
N GLN A 525 -21.60 -4.44 -13.37
CA GLN A 525 -22.49 -3.53 -12.63
C GLN A 525 -21.73 -2.67 -11.61
N ILE A 526 -20.79 -3.29 -10.89
CA ILE A 526 -19.92 -2.56 -9.94
C ILE A 526 -19.09 -1.53 -10.71
N LEU A 527 -18.43 -1.90 -11.79
CA LEU A 527 -17.64 -0.97 -12.61
C LEU A 527 -18.48 0.22 -13.11
N ALA A 528 -19.68 -0.04 -13.62
CA ALA A 528 -20.61 0.99 -14.08
C ALA A 528 -21.01 1.97 -12.95
N MET A 529 -21.19 1.50 -11.72
CA MET A 529 -21.49 2.32 -10.55
C MET A 529 -20.37 3.36 -10.28
N PHE A 530 -19.14 3.01 -10.57
CA PHE A 530 -17.98 3.90 -10.44
C PHE A 530 -17.68 4.69 -11.74
N GLY A 531 -18.56 4.62 -12.74
CA GLY A 531 -18.41 5.34 -14.01
C GLY A 531 -17.36 4.75 -14.96
N LEU A 532 -17.01 3.49 -14.77
CA LEU A 532 -16.07 2.74 -15.60
C LEU A 532 -16.80 1.89 -16.66
N ASP A 533 -16.06 1.47 -17.69
CA ASP A 533 -16.59 0.59 -18.72
C ASP A 533 -16.89 -0.81 -18.14
N PRO A 534 -18.15 -1.28 -18.17
CA PRO A 534 -18.54 -2.56 -17.60
C PRO A 534 -17.99 -3.78 -18.36
N LEU A 535 -17.52 -3.59 -19.59
CA LEU A 535 -17.02 -4.69 -20.43
C LEU A 535 -15.49 -4.79 -20.45
N HIS A 536 -14.81 -3.65 -20.35
CA HIS A 536 -13.35 -3.57 -20.50
C HIS A 536 -12.64 -3.01 -19.24
N GLY A 537 -13.39 -2.64 -18.20
CA GLY A 537 -12.82 -2.21 -16.92
C GLY A 537 -12.42 -3.42 -16.07
N HIS A 538 -11.52 -3.18 -15.12
CA HIS A 538 -11.08 -4.20 -14.18
C HIS A 538 -11.31 -3.76 -12.73
N ILE A 539 -11.65 -4.71 -11.88
CA ILE A 539 -11.61 -4.59 -10.42
C ILE A 539 -10.31 -5.22 -9.95
N ILE A 540 -9.56 -4.52 -9.12
CA ILE A 540 -8.32 -5.03 -8.51
C ILE A 540 -8.46 -4.89 -7.01
N ASN A 541 -8.46 -6.01 -6.28
CA ASN A 541 -8.59 -6.04 -4.82
C ASN A 541 -7.63 -7.04 -4.16
N GLY A 542 -7.60 -7.04 -2.81
CA GLY A 542 -6.79 -7.91 -1.96
C GLY A 542 -7.61 -8.61 -0.88
N HIS A 543 -7.11 -8.58 0.37
CA HIS A 543 -7.74 -8.98 1.62
C HIS A 543 -7.99 -10.49 1.80
N VAL A 544 -8.44 -11.20 0.76
CA VAL A 544 -8.69 -12.64 0.85
C VAL A 544 -7.67 -13.40 0.02
N PRO A 545 -6.71 -14.07 0.69
CA PRO A 545 -5.60 -14.72 0.00
C PRO A 545 -6.07 -15.81 -0.97
N VAL A 546 -5.55 -15.78 -2.20
CA VAL A 546 -5.79 -16.78 -3.23
C VAL A 546 -5.08 -18.09 -2.87
N LYS A 547 -5.83 -19.17 -2.69
CA LYS A 547 -5.32 -20.48 -2.32
C LYS A 547 -5.05 -21.33 -3.56
N ILE A 548 -3.92 -21.11 -4.21
CA ILE A 548 -3.52 -21.86 -5.41
C ILE A 548 -3.53 -23.38 -5.19
N LYS A 549 -3.12 -23.82 -3.98
CA LYS A 549 -3.17 -25.24 -3.58
C LYS A 549 -4.57 -25.85 -3.68
N ASN A 550 -5.61 -25.02 -3.58
CA ASN A 550 -7.01 -25.42 -3.72
C ASN A 550 -7.55 -25.24 -5.15
N GLY A 551 -6.71 -24.79 -6.09
CA GLY A 551 -7.10 -24.53 -7.48
C GLY A 551 -7.77 -23.17 -7.71
N GLU A 552 -7.71 -22.25 -6.74
CA GLU A 552 -8.23 -20.88 -6.91
C GLU A 552 -7.36 -20.09 -7.90
N SER A 553 -7.97 -19.19 -8.67
CA SER A 553 -7.31 -18.31 -9.62
C SER A 553 -7.31 -16.86 -9.11
N PRO A 554 -6.22 -16.11 -9.26
CA PRO A 554 -6.20 -14.66 -9.02
C PRO A 554 -6.98 -13.87 -10.07
N VAL A 555 -7.21 -14.45 -11.24
CA VAL A 555 -7.98 -13.85 -12.34
C VAL A 555 -9.36 -14.51 -12.38
N ARG A 556 -10.41 -13.73 -12.20
CA ARG A 556 -11.80 -14.17 -12.06
C ARG A 556 -12.72 -13.36 -12.96
N ALA A 557 -14.00 -13.73 -13.02
CA ALA A 557 -15.04 -12.99 -13.74
C ALA A 557 -14.65 -12.68 -15.20
N ASP A 558 -14.16 -13.70 -15.93
CA ASP A 558 -13.69 -13.56 -17.32
C ASP A 558 -12.65 -12.42 -17.51
N GLY A 559 -11.76 -12.24 -16.52
CA GLY A 559 -10.71 -11.22 -16.53
C GLY A 559 -11.12 -9.85 -15.99
N ARG A 560 -12.35 -9.67 -15.49
CA ARG A 560 -12.80 -8.40 -14.90
C ARG A 560 -12.38 -8.22 -13.45
N LEU A 561 -12.02 -9.28 -12.74
CA LEU A 561 -11.59 -9.22 -11.34
C LEU A 561 -10.19 -9.82 -11.17
N PHE A 562 -9.31 -9.06 -10.56
CA PHE A 562 -7.97 -9.48 -10.12
C PHE A 562 -7.90 -9.45 -8.60
N VAL A 563 -7.76 -10.61 -7.97
CA VAL A 563 -7.48 -10.74 -6.54
C VAL A 563 -5.98 -10.94 -6.39
N ILE A 564 -5.25 -9.92 -5.96
CA ILE A 564 -3.78 -9.94 -5.94
C ILE A 564 -3.18 -10.25 -4.57
N ASP A 565 -3.99 -10.54 -3.54
CA ASP A 565 -3.50 -11.12 -2.30
C ASP A 565 -3.06 -12.58 -2.54
N GLY A 566 -1.78 -12.77 -2.66
CA GLY A 566 -1.16 -14.09 -2.79
C GLY A 566 -0.49 -14.57 -1.51
N GLY A 567 -0.64 -13.82 -0.39
CA GLY A 567 -0.03 -14.13 0.89
C GLY A 567 1.47 -13.80 0.94
N ILE A 568 1.85 -12.56 0.70
CA ILE A 568 3.22 -12.05 0.92
C ILE A 568 3.65 -12.35 2.36
N SER A 569 2.71 -12.17 3.31
CA SER A 569 2.96 -12.49 4.71
C SER A 569 3.28 -13.98 4.92
N LYS A 570 4.38 -14.25 5.62
CA LYS A 570 4.83 -15.60 6.00
C LYS A 570 3.74 -16.41 6.71
N ALA A 571 2.81 -15.74 7.40
CA ALA A 571 1.66 -16.36 8.04
C ALA A 571 0.76 -17.14 7.07
N TYR A 572 0.67 -16.71 5.83
CA TYR A 572 -0.22 -17.30 4.81
C TYR A 572 0.47 -18.18 3.79
N GLN A 573 1.79 -18.07 3.57
CA GLN A 573 2.53 -18.80 2.53
C GLN A 573 2.35 -20.32 2.59
N LYS A 574 2.16 -20.89 3.80
CA LYS A 574 1.86 -22.33 3.96
C LYS A 574 0.49 -22.70 3.36
N ALA A 575 -0.48 -21.80 3.43
CA ALA A 575 -1.84 -22.04 2.95
C ALA A 575 -1.98 -21.70 1.46
N THR A 576 -1.40 -20.61 1.00
CA THR A 576 -1.48 -20.15 -0.40
C THR A 576 -0.58 -20.97 -1.33
N GLY A 577 0.65 -21.24 -0.92
CA GLY A 577 1.65 -21.98 -1.71
C GLY A 577 2.60 -21.08 -2.50
N ILE A 578 2.40 -19.76 -2.44
CA ILE A 578 3.21 -18.71 -3.10
C ILE A 578 3.48 -17.58 -2.09
N ALA A 579 4.28 -16.61 -2.50
CA ALA A 579 4.62 -15.43 -1.70
C ALA A 579 4.09 -14.12 -2.29
N GLY A 580 2.93 -14.14 -2.91
CA GLY A 580 2.25 -12.96 -3.39
C GLY A 580 2.23 -12.80 -4.90
N TYR A 581 1.42 -11.83 -5.32
CA TYR A 581 1.30 -11.39 -6.70
C TYR A 581 1.68 -9.92 -6.84
N THR A 582 2.21 -9.56 -8.02
CA THR A 582 2.25 -8.18 -8.49
C THR A 582 1.53 -8.12 -9.83
N LEU A 583 0.50 -7.29 -9.94
CA LEU A 583 -0.09 -6.99 -11.24
C LEU A 583 0.72 -5.85 -11.88
N ILE A 584 1.04 -5.99 -13.17
CA ILE A 584 1.88 -5.05 -13.92
C ILE A 584 1.13 -4.65 -15.19
N TYR A 585 0.74 -3.38 -15.29
CA TYR A 585 0.04 -2.84 -16.44
C TYR A 585 0.95 -1.89 -17.22
N ASP A 586 1.51 -2.36 -18.31
CA ASP A 586 2.37 -1.59 -19.20
C ASP A 586 1.61 -1.05 -20.45
N SER A 587 2.34 -0.52 -21.42
CA SER A 587 1.74 0.03 -22.64
C SER A 587 1.27 -1.03 -23.66
N HIS A 588 1.52 -2.31 -23.42
CA HIS A 588 1.19 -3.41 -24.34
C HIS A 588 0.31 -4.47 -23.73
N SER A 589 0.37 -4.63 -22.41
CA SER A 589 -0.21 -5.80 -21.74
C SER A 589 -0.47 -5.57 -20.27
N LEU A 590 -1.34 -6.43 -19.74
CA LEU A 590 -1.54 -6.67 -18.32
C LEU A 590 -0.90 -8.02 -17.98
N ASN A 591 0.03 -8.01 -17.05
CA ASN A 591 0.80 -9.18 -16.63
C ASN A 591 0.66 -9.42 -15.14
N LEU A 592 0.66 -10.68 -14.72
CA LEU A 592 0.68 -11.08 -13.33
C LEU A 592 2.03 -11.74 -13.01
N ALA A 593 2.79 -11.13 -12.11
CA ALA A 593 4.01 -11.70 -11.58
C ALA A 593 3.69 -12.51 -10.32
N GLU A 594 3.94 -13.82 -10.37
CA GLU A 594 3.80 -14.74 -9.24
C GLU A 594 5.14 -14.88 -8.53
N HIS A 595 5.19 -14.54 -7.25
CA HIS A 595 6.40 -14.55 -6.43
C HIS A 595 6.56 -15.85 -5.65
N LYS A 596 7.80 -16.32 -5.58
CA LYS A 596 8.20 -17.41 -4.68
C LYS A 596 8.56 -16.85 -3.30
N PRO A 597 8.52 -17.67 -2.22
CA PRO A 597 8.97 -17.25 -0.90
C PRO A 597 10.37 -16.62 -0.96
N PHE A 598 10.48 -15.43 -0.38
CA PHE A 598 11.74 -14.70 -0.34
C PHE A 598 12.68 -15.30 0.70
N VAL A 599 13.93 -15.56 0.31
CA VAL A 599 15.02 -16.00 1.21
C VAL A 599 16.14 -14.97 1.12
N ALA A 600 16.42 -14.30 2.22
CA ALA A 600 17.45 -13.28 2.28
C ALA A 600 18.83 -13.85 1.90
N GLY A 601 19.47 -13.27 0.87
CA GLY A 601 20.81 -13.68 0.43
C GLY A 601 20.84 -14.62 -0.79
N GLU A 602 19.74 -15.18 -1.21
CA GLU A 602 19.67 -15.91 -2.48
C GLU A 602 19.56 -14.95 -3.65
N SER A 603 20.21 -15.29 -4.78
CA SER A 603 20.21 -14.47 -5.99
C SER A 603 19.03 -14.76 -6.93
N GLU A 604 18.35 -15.88 -6.77
CA GLU A 604 17.30 -16.35 -7.67
C GLU A 604 15.88 -16.11 -7.11
N HIS A 605 15.45 -14.85 -7.08
CA HIS A 605 14.06 -14.50 -6.77
C HIS A 605 13.32 -13.94 -8.00
N THR A 606 13.55 -14.54 -9.17
CA THR A 606 12.83 -14.13 -10.38
C THR A 606 11.41 -14.68 -10.34
N PRO A 607 10.37 -13.82 -10.39
CA PRO A 607 8.98 -14.27 -10.42
C PRO A 607 8.64 -14.94 -11.75
N THR A 608 7.58 -15.76 -11.74
CA THR A 608 6.97 -16.25 -12.96
C THR A 608 6.00 -15.20 -13.49
N ILE A 609 6.22 -14.74 -14.73
CA ILE A 609 5.35 -13.73 -15.35
C ILE A 609 4.31 -14.43 -16.23
N HIS A 610 3.04 -14.19 -15.94
CA HIS A 610 1.90 -14.68 -16.72
C HIS A 610 1.29 -13.50 -17.48
N LEU A 611 1.21 -13.61 -18.82
CA LEU A 611 0.46 -12.66 -19.63
C LEU A 611 -1.04 -12.92 -19.40
N VAL A 612 -1.76 -11.93 -18.88
CA VAL A 612 -3.20 -12.01 -18.64
C VAL A 612 -3.98 -11.42 -19.80
N GLU A 613 -3.62 -10.21 -20.21
CA GLU A 613 -4.27 -9.52 -21.30
C GLU A 613 -3.24 -8.85 -22.21
N LYS A 614 -3.45 -8.94 -23.51
CA LYS A 614 -2.66 -8.21 -24.50
C LYS A 614 -3.52 -7.13 -25.11
N LEU A 615 -3.06 -5.89 -25.08
CA LEU A 615 -3.76 -4.77 -25.72
C LEU A 615 -3.68 -4.90 -27.25
N ASP A 616 -4.78 -4.58 -27.93
CA ASP A 616 -4.88 -4.59 -29.39
C ASP A 616 -3.85 -3.66 -30.07
N ARG A 617 -3.58 -2.55 -29.41
CA ARG A 617 -2.55 -1.57 -29.79
C ARG A 617 -1.78 -1.07 -28.58
N ARG A 618 -0.60 -0.54 -28.83
CA ARG A 618 0.16 0.12 -27.78
C ARG A 618 -0.60 1.30 -27.21
N ALA A 619 -0.81 1.31 -25.90
CA ALA A 619 -1.42 2.43 -25.20
C ALA A 619 -0.43 3.59 -25.05
N ASN A 620 -0.90 4.80 -25.34
CA ASN A 620 -0.17 6.04 -25.14
C ASN A 620 -0.70 6.79 -23.90
N ILE A 621 0.03 7.81 -23.45
CA ILE A 621 -0.43 8.69 -22.37
C ILE A 621 -1.79 9.32 -22.72
N SER A 622 -2.05 9.61 -23.99
CA SER A 622 -3.35 10.13 -24.45
C SER A 622 -4.55 9.23 -24.13
N ASP A 623 -4.32 7.94 -23.93
CA ASP A 623 -5.36 6.94 -23.65
C ASP A 623 -5.62 6.78 -22.12
N THR A 624 -4.85 7.46 -21.28
CA THR A 624 -4.89 7.39 -19.81
C THR A 624 -5.63 8.59 -19.21
N ASP A 625 -6.00 8.49 -17.94
CA ASP A 625 -6.58 9.60 -17.19
C ASP A 625 -5.61 10.79 -17.11
N LYS A 626 -4.31 10.53 -16.99
CA LYS A 626 -3.27 11.57 -17.10
C LYS A 626 -3.31 12.28 -18.46
N GLY A 627 -3.55 11.54 -19.53
CA GLY A 627 -3.72 12.14 -20.86
C GLY A 627 -4.94 13.01 -20.99
N LYS A 628 -6.04 12.71 -20.28
CA LYS A 628 -7.25 13.57 -20.18
C LYS A 628 -6.92 14.86 -19.44
N GLU A 629 -6.26 14.76 -18.26
CA GLU A 629 -5.80 15.95 -17.51
C GLU A 629 -4.89 16.86 -18.35
N LEU A 630 -3.94 16.29 -19.09
CA LEU A 630 -3.07 17.05 -19.97
C LEU A 630 -3.85 17.73 -21.10
N LEU A 631 -4.91 17.10 -21.61
CA LEU A 631 -5.77 17.70 -22.62
C LEU A 631 -6.56 18.91 -22.07
N GLU A 632 -7.05 18.81 -20.84
CA GLU A 632 -7.70 19.93 -20.15
C GLU A 632 -6.72 21.09 -19.96
N GLN A 633 -5.50 20.82 -19.47
CA GLN A 633 -4.46 21.84 -19.33
C GLN A 633 -4.11 22.49 -20.67
N ILE A 634 -4.04 21.73 -21.76
CA ILE A 634 -3.85 22.28 -23.13
C ILE A 634 -5.01 23.17 -23.52
N SER A 635 -6.24 22.81 -23.19
CA SER A 635 -7.43 23.63 -23.44
C SER A 635 -7.35 24.96 -22.70
N ASP A 636 -7.03 24.91 -21.40
CA ASP A 636 -6.86 26.09 -20.54
C ASP A 636 -5.78 27.05 -21.10
N LEU A 637 -4.64 26.49 -21.49
CA LEU A 637 -3.57 27.29 -22.10
C LEU A 637 -3.94 27.88 -23.46
N ARG A 638 -4.79 27.22 -24.24
CA ARG A 638 -5.32 27.77 -25.49
C ARG A 638 -6.28 28.95 -25.25
N GLU A 639 -7.09 28.90 -24.19
CA GLU A 639 -7.93 30.00 -23.78
C GLU A 639 -7.09 31.18 -23.28
N LEU A 640 -6.05 30.95 -22.48
CA LEU A 640 -5.08 31.96 -22.06
C LEU A 640 -4.41 32.61 -23.29
N LEU A 641 -3.98 31.80 -24.26
CA LEU A 641 -3.37 32.29 -25.51
C LEU A 641 -4.34 33.16 -26.32
N ALA A 642 -5.62 32.78 -26.36
CA ALA A 642 -6.66 33.61 -27.00
C ALA A 642 -6.86 34.94 -26.26
N ALA A 643 -6.87 34.93 -24.93
CA ALA A 643 -6.99 36.14 -24.10
C ALA A 643 -5.79 37.09 -24.25
N TYR A 644 -4.57 36.57 -24.40
CA TYR A 644 -3.40 37.39 -24.76
C TYR A 644 -3.55 38.03 -26.13
N ARG A 645 -3.95 37.26 -27.15
CA ARG A 645 -4.08 37.72 -28.53
C ARG A 645 -5.23 38.72 -28.70
N SER A 646 -6.29 38.64 -27.91
CA SER A 646 -7.39 39.59 -27.89
C SER A 646 -7.09 40.86 -27.08
N GLY A 647 -6.03 40.87 -26.28
CA GLY A 647 -5.71 41.94 -25.34
C GLY A 647 -6.55 41.94 -24.07
N GLU A 648 -7.36 40.91 -23.82
CA GLU A 648 -8.14 40.73 -22.58
C GLU A 648 -7.24 40.58 -21.35
N ILE A 649 -6.14 39.86 -21.52
CA ILE A 649 -5.05 39.74 -20.55
C ILE A 649 -3.78 40.27 -21.21
N LYS A 650 -2.99 41.02 -20.45
CA LYS A 650 -1.69 41.52 -20.92
C LYS A 650 -0.57 40.58 -20.54
N GLU A 651 0.37 40.39 -21.46
CA GLU A 651 1.63 39.73 -21.11
C GLU A 651 2.34 40.49 -20.00
N SER A 652 2.89 39.81 -19.04
CA SER A 652 3.69 40.37 -17.96
C SER A 652 5.12 39.82 -18.01
N GLY A 653 6.06 40.69 -18.43
CA GLY A 653 7.49 40.49 -18.33
C GLY A 653 8.16 39.97 -19.61
N ARG A 654 9.07 40.75 -20.09
CA ARG A 654 10.29 40.30 -20.78
C ARG A 654 11.45 40.28 -19.80
#